data_1d7afbe96392190ae89b2fbd34ff66fd
#
_entry.id   1d7afbe96392190ae89b2fbd34ff66fd
#
_cell.length_a   1.000
_cell.length_b   1.000
_cell.length_c   1.000
_cell.angle_alpha   90.00
_cell.angle_beta   90.00
_cell.angle_gamma   90.00
#
_symmetry.space_group_name_H-M   'P 1'
#
loop_
_entity.id
_entity.type
_entity.pdbx_description
1 polymer ?
#
loop_
_entity_poly.entity_id
_entity_poly.type
_entity_poly.pdbx_seq_one_letter_code
_entity_poly.pdbx_strand_id
1 'polypeptide(L)'
;LRSVVRSRARRSSAATDARLLAGWNPAFCPYNTWVNSSQSSIPPDSSATTPTRPDTQAPAEADAEPKDTAATRRADLRKLLRLLRFIAPYKWRFIVAMVALGVAASTVLVIGQGLKHVIDQGFSAQNAATLDSTLFALLGMLLILGASTYIRYYLMTWLGQRFVADIRRAVFGHILSLSPSFYERTRTGEVISRLTNDTAAVENVVGGVFSFALRNLVLLIGGLVMMFVTSVKLSLLVVCVIPVAMAPIVILGRRVRKLSRAATDRVADASAYVDETLHEVRTVQAYAHEAVDREAFGRFAEAIFKVGESKARIQGALIAAVIVLAFGAIGVILWLGGRDVIDGLITPGALSAFVFYAIIVANASAAVSELYGELMRAAGSSERLSELLDTVPDVGDPAAPLPIGGAESAGKISLQGITFHYPSRPDAAALSDFNCEISPGEVVALVGPSGAGKTTVFQLLLRFYDPQEGRIELNGVDIRHAALQDVRRQIALVSQDPVIFASSVADNVRYGQLDATDADVRAACEAAYATEFIDKLPNGFATNLGERGVKLSGGQRQRIAIARAFLANRRVLLLDEATSALDAESERMVQLAMEKLMQGRTTLIIAHRLATVKSAHRIVVMDQGRIVSVGTHDELVQQDGLYSRLAALQFAS
;
A
#
# COMPACT_ATOMS: atom_id res chain seq x y z
N LEU A 1 -3.65 -37.33 -31.49
CA LEU A 1 -4.89 -38.11 -31.56
C LEU A 1 -6.04 -37.12 -31.39
N ARG A 2 -6.51 -36.48 -32.42
CA ARG A 2 -7.49 -36.86 -33.47
C ARG A 2 -8.72 -37.53 -32.87
N SER A 3 -9.78 -36.76 -33.07
CA SER A 3 -11.14 -37.11 -33.48
C SER A 3 -12.23 -36.96 -32.41
N VAL A 4 -13.34 -36.44 -32.95
CA VAL A 4 -14.73 -36.36 -32.44
C VAL A 4 -14.98 -35.15 -31.55
N VAL A 5 -15.61 -34.05 -32.02
CA VAL A 5 -16.99 -33.93 -32.52
C VAL A 5 -17.13 -32.72 -33.46
N ARG A 6 -17.43 -32.97 -34.71
CA ARG A 6 -18.21 -32.07 -35.59
C ARG A 6 -19.66 -32.44 -35.42
N SER A 7 -20.52 -31.49 -35.12
CA SER A 7 -21.77 -31.26 -35.86
C SER A 7 -22.75 -30.41 -35.03
N ARG A 8 -23.00 -29.20 -35.43
CA ARG A 8 -24.28 -28.63 -35.90
C ARG A 8 -24.21 -27.11 -35.93
N ALA A 9 -23.70 -26.63 -37.04
CA ALA A 9 -24.04 -25.30 -37.51
C ALA A 9 -25.32 -25.40 -38.33
N ARG A 10 -26.35 -24.66 -38.03
CA ARG A 10 -27.34 -24.16 -38.97
C ARG A 10 -27.93 -22.86 -38.43
N ARG A 11 -27.50 -21.76 -39.09
CA ARG A 11 -28.32 -20.74 -39.72
C ARG A 11 -29.62 -20.37 -38.99
N SER A 12 -29.66 -19.17 -38.42
CA SER A 12 -30.79 -18.25 -38.59
C SER A 12 -30.30 -16.80 -38.45
N SER A 13 -30.30 -16.15 -39.57
CA SER A 13 -30.87 -14.84 -39.90
C SER A 13 -30.29 -13.65 -39.10
N ALA A 14 -29.26 -13.05 -39.68
CA ALA A 14 -28.91 -11.64 -39.53
C ALA A 14 -29.98 -10.79 -40.22
N ALA A 15 -30.97 -10.27 -39.49
CA ALA A 15 -31.90 -9.24 -39.97
C ALA A 15 -32.90 -8.77 -38.89
N THR A 16 -32.44 -8.46 -37.64
CA THR A 16 -33.37 -7.85 -36.66
C THR A 16 -32.70 -6.93 -35.63
N ASP A 17 -31.45 -6.52 -35.78
CA ASP A 17 -30.82 -5.62 -34.79
C ASP A 17 -30.39 -4.23 -35.31
N ALA A 18 -30.99 -3.75 -36.39
CA ALA A 18 -30.75 -2.41 -36.94
C ALA A 18 -31.91 -1.41 -36.70
N ARG A 19 -32.84 -1.67 -35.77
CA ARG A 19 -33.97 -0.75 -35.48
C ARG A 19 -34.15 -0.34 -34.02
N LEU A 20 -33.17 -0.52 -33.14
CA LEU A 20 -33.26 -0.11 -31.73
C LEU A 20 -32.33 1.05 -31.32
N LEU A 21 -31.67 1.70 -32.26
CA LEU A 21 -30.80 2.87 -31.96
C LEU A 21 -31.28 4.19 -32.61
N ALA A 22 -32.52 4.27 -33.10
CA ALA A 22 -33.08 5.50 -33.64
C ALA A 22 -34.35 5.89 -32.85
N GLY A 23 -34.21 6.38 -31.62
CA GLY A 23 -35.39 6.79 -30.85
C GLY A 23 -35.07 7.33 -29.45
N TRP A 24 -33.97 7.97 -29.25
CA TRP A 24 -33.76 8.74 -28.01
C TRP A 24 -34.05 10.22 -28.28
N ASN A 25 -35.29 10.60 -27.96
CA ASN A 25 -35.73 11.99 -27.91
C ASN A 25 -35.47 12.51 -26.48
N PRO A 26 -34.64 13.56 -26.26
CA PRO A 26 -34.32 14.07 -24.95
C PRO A 26 -35.43 14.89 -24.25
N ALA A 27 -36.68 14.76 -24.64
CA ALA A 27 -37.80 15.58 -24.15
C ALA A 27 -38.76 14.89 -23.16
N PHE A 28 -38.41 13.73 -22.59
CA PHE A 28 -39.22 13.11 -21.54
C PHE A 28 -38.38 12.80 -20.28
N CYS A 29 -38.12 13.83 -19.49
CA CYS A 29 -37.77 13.69 -18.11
C CYS A 29 -38.92 14.29 -17.27
N PRO A 30 -39.78 13.48 -16.59
CA PRO A 30 -40.96 13.99 -15.88
C PRO A 30 -40.61 14.44 -14.45
N TYR A 31 -39.56 15.27 -14.27
CA TYR A 31 -39.16 15.77 -12.95
C TYR A 31 -39.06 17.30 -12.87
N ASN A 32 -39.87 18.03 -13.69
CA ASN A 32 -39.84 19.50 -13.67
C ASN A 32 -41.24 20.12 -13.44
N THR A 33 -42.09 19.56 -12.58
CA THR A 33 -43.38 20.16 -12.25
C THR A 33 -43.75 20.09 -10.76
N TRP A 34 -42.83 20.48 -9.85
CA TRP A 34 -43.18 20.71 -8.44
C TRP A 34 -42.34 21.81 -7.77
N VAL A 35 -41.99 22.87 -8.47
CA VAL A 35 -41.49 24.10 -7.83
C VAL A 35 -42.01 25.29 -8.64
N ASN A 36 -43.30 25.61 -8.52
CA ASN A 36 -43.83 26.95 -8.79
C ASN A 36 -45.32 27.00 -8.39
N SER A 37 -45.60 27.05 -7.09
CA SER A 37 -46.83 27.68 -6.58
C SER A 37 -46.75 27.76 -5.05
N SER A 38 -46.19 28.83 -4.53
CA SER A 38 -46.64 29.53 -3.31
C SER A 38 -45.70 30.68 -3.00
N GLN A 39 -45.79 31.76 -3.78
CA GLN A 39 -45.47 33.08 -3.24
C GLN A 39 -46.73 33.60 -2.59
N SER A 40 -46.79 33.54 -1.27
CA SER A 40 -47.67 34.39 -0.49
C SER A 40 -46.81 35.16 0.51
N SER A 41 -46.85 36.46 0.32
CA SER A 41 -46.38 37.58 1.10
C SER A 41 -46.48 37.41 2.62
N ILE A 42 -45.36 37.56 3.35
CA ILE A 42 -45.28 37.90 4.77
C ILE A 42 -44.33 39.11 4.88
N PRO A 43 -44.75 40.20 5.58
CA PRO A 43 -43.93 41.41 5.70
C PRO A 43 -42.76 41.24 6.67
N PRO A 44 -41.70 42.06 6.61
CA PRO A 44 -40.52 41.91 7.45
C PRO A 44 -40.79 42.44 8.87
N ASP A 45 -40.72 41.58 9.86
CA ASP A 45 -40.59 42.01 11.23
C ASP A 45 -39.15 41.91 11.70
N SER A 46 -38.69 43.03 12.25
CA SER A 46 -37.35 43.29 12.72
C SER A 46 -37.12 42.67 14.10
N SER A 47 -35.90 42.22 14.34
CA SER A 47 -35.33 41.81 15.63
C SER A 47 -35.42 40.30 15.99
N ALA A 48 -34.42 39.55 15.44
CA ALA A 48 -33.93 38.36 16.13
C ALA A 48 -32.42 38.27 15.88
N THR A 49 -31.67 38.52 16.91
CA THR A 49 -30.22 38.32 17.04
C THR A 49 -29.87 36.87 16.77
N THR A 50 -29.14 36.65 15.71
CA THR A 50 -28.50 35.33 15.39
C THR A 50 -27.40 35.05 16.41
N PRO A 51 -27.37 33.88 17.06
CA PRO A 51 -26.22 33.50 17.87
C PRO A 51 -25.06 33.17 16.92
N THR A 52 -24.05 34.01 16.94
CA THR A 52 -22.73 33.75 16.36
C THR A 52 -22.16 32.47 16.94
N ARG A 53 -21.96 31.48 16.09
CA ARG A 53 -21.08 30.34 16.37
C ARG A 53 -19.67 30.89 16.65
N PRO A 54 -18.98 30.42 17.69
CA PRO A 54 -17.59 30.81 17.89
C PRO A 54 -16.76 30.26 16.72
N ASP A 55 -16.07 31.17 16.04
CA ASP A 55 -15.00 30.85 15.12
C ASP A 55 -13.94 30.03 15.86
N THR A 56 -13.96 28.73 15.68
CA THR A 56 -12.82 27.91 15.97
C THR A 56 -11.79 28.22 14.88
N GLN A 57 -10.96 29.21 15.16
CA GLN A 57 -9.71 29.41 14.42
C GLN A 57 -8.92 28.12 14.56
N ALA A 58 -8.91 27.32 13.50
CA ALA A 58 -7.86 26.33 13.32
C ALA A 58 -6.52 27.09 13.36
N PRO A 59 -5.50 26.61 14.09
CA PRO A 59 -4.19 27.20 14.03
C PRO A 59 -3.74 27.17 12.57
N ALA A 60 -3.47 28.33 12.01
CA ALA A 60 -2.76 28.50 10.76
C ALA A 60 -1.35 27.92 10.99
N GLU A 61 -1.20 26.62 10.76
CA GLU A 61 0.10 26.07 10.44
C GLU A 61 0.49 26.71 9.11
N ALA A 62 1.40 27.65 9.22
CA ALA A 62 2.04 28.29 8.11
C ALA A 62 2.55 27.19 7.17
N ASP A 63 2.02 27.18 5.93
CA ASP A 63 2.61 26.53 4.77
C ASP A 63 4.04 27.10 4.56
N ALA A 64 4.97 26.62 5.37
CA ALA A 64 6.36 26.67 5.04
C ALA A 64 6.55 25.62 3.93
N GLU A 65 6.43 26.07 2.65
CA GLU A 65 6.99 25.30 1.54
C GLU A 65 8.38 24.81 1.98
N PRO A 66 8.65 23.49 2.02
CA PRO A 66 10.01 23.03 2.28
C PRO A 66 10.86 23.63 1.17
N LYS A 67 11.77 24.56 1.54
CA LYS A 67 12.77 25.10 0.62
C LYS A 67 13.54 23.90 0.09
N ASP A 68 13.22 23.53 -1.14
CA ASP A 68 13.79 22.42 -1.91
C ASP A 68 15.26 22.75 -2.17
N THR A 69 16.08 22.65 -1.12
CA THR A 69 17.51 22.93 -1.19
C THR A 69 18.21 21.80 -1.92
N ALA A 70 19.25 22.12 -2.69
CA ALA A 70 20.06 21.13 -3.42
C ALA A 70 20.62 20.03 -2.51
N ALA A 71 20.68 20.28 -1.19
CA ALA A 71 21.08 19.31 -0.18
C ALA A 71 20.01 18.23 0.07
N THR A 72 18.73 18.61 0.15
CA THR A 72 17.60 17.68 0.28
C THR A 72 17.52 16.75 -0.94
N ARG A 73 17.65 17.32 -2.15
CA ARG A 73 17.67 16.55 -3.41
C ARG A 73 18.83 15.55 -3.51
N ARG A 74 20.02 15.89 -2.96
CA ARG A 74 21.18 14.98 -2.92
C ARG A 74 20.99 13.86 -1.89
N ALA A 75 20.29 14.12 -0.79
CA ALA A 75 19.97 13.11 0.21
C ALA A 75 19.00 12.06 -0.36
N ASP A 76 17.96 12.49 -1.09
CA ASP A 76 16.95 11.63 -1.70
C ASP A 76 17.54 10.67 -2.74
N LEU A 77 18.45 11.16 -3.59
CA LEU A 77 19.14 10.33 -4.59
C LEU A 77 20.09 9.30 -3.94
N ARG A 78 20.72 9.63 -2.80
CA ARG A 78 21.56 8.67 -2.08
C ARG A 78 20.74 7.50 -1.50
N LYS A 79 19.51 7.75 -1.05
CA LYS A 79 18.60 6.70 -0.57
C LYS A 79 18.19 5.76 -1.70
N LEU A 80 17.88 6.31 -2.89
CA LEU A 80 17.65 5.49 -4.08
C LEU A 80 18.85 4.60 -4.42
N LEU A 81 20.07 5.13 -4.33
CA LEU A 81 21.30 4.36 -4.57
C LEU A 81 21.48 3.20 -3.57
N ARG A 82 21.03 3.33 -2.31
CA ARG A 82 21.05 2.21 -1.36
C ARG A 82 20.18 1.05 -1.79
N LEU A 83 19.01 1.31 -2.36
CA LEU A 83 18.14 0.26 -2.85
C LEU A 83 18.74 -0.48 -4.05
N LEU A 84 19.64 0.16 -4.82
CA LEU A 84 20.33 -0.50 -5.95
C LEU A 84 21.19 -1.71 -5.52
N ARG A 85 21.50 -1.86 -4.22
CA ARG A 85 22.15 -3.08 -3.70
C ARG A 85 21.40 -4.36 -4.08
N PHE A 86 20.07 -4.29 -4.24
CA PHE A 86 19.25 -5.42 -4.67
C PHE A 86 19.48 -5.79 -6.15
N ILE A 87 20.10 -4.91 -6.95
CA ILE A 87 20.48 -5.20 -8.34
C ILE A 87 21.84 -5.91 -8.41
N ALA A 88 22.68 -5.78 -7.40
CA ALA A 88 24.05 -6.31 -7.40
C ALA A 88 24.15 -7.82 -7.77
N PRO A 89 23.23 -8.72 -7.33
CA PRO A 89 23.26 -10.12 -7.74
C PRO A 89 23.06 -10.33 -9.25
N TYR A 90 22.46 -9.35 -9.94
CA TYR A 90 22.05 -9.45 -11.35
C TYR A 90 22.92 -8.61 -12.29
N LYS A 91 24.13 -8.21 -11.86
CA LYS A 91 25.05 -7.31 -12.57
C LYS A 91 25.31 -7.70 -14.02
N TRP A 92 25.41 -8.99 -14.33
CA TRP A 92 25.65 -9.47 -15.69
C TRP A 92 24.49 -9.16 -16.64
N ARG A 93 23.25 -9.34 -16.20
CA ARG A 93 22.06 -8.97 -16.99
C ARG A 93 21.98 -7.47 -17.20
N PHE A 94 22.35 -6.68 -16.20
CA PHE A 94 22.43 -5.24 -16.31
C PHE A 94 23.49 -4.82 -17.35
N ILE A 95 24.69 -5.41 -17.31
CA ILE A 95 25.77 -5.13 -18.27
C ILE A 95 25.32 -5.46 -19.70
N VAL A 96 24.73 -6.64 -19.93
CA VAL A 96 24.22 -7.03 -21.25
C VAL A 96 23.14 -6.06 -21.74
N ALA A 97 22.26 -5.61 -20.87
CA ALA A 97 21.25 -4.60 -21.22
C ALA A 97 21.88 -3.25 -21.59
N MET A 98 22.96 -2.84 -20.92
CA MET A 98 23.69 -1.61 -21.21
C MET A 98 24.46 -1.72 -22.54
N VAL A 99 25.09 -2.85 -22.85
CA VAL A 99 25.70 -3.10 -24.13
C VAL A 99 24.66 -3.05 -25.26
N ALA A 100 23.54 -3.73 -25.09
CA ALA A 100 22.43 -3.70 -26.04
C ALA A 100 21.88 -2.28 -26.26
N LEU A 101 21.80 -1.46 -25.19
CA LEU A 101 21.44 -0.04 -25.26
C LEU A 101 22.44 0.74 -26.11
N GLY A 102 23.74 0.54 -25.86
CA GLY A 102 24.81 1.20 -26.63
C GLY A 102 24.75 0.84 -28.12
N VAL A 103 24.57 -0.45 -28.43
CA VAL A 103 24.42 -0.91 -29.83
C VAL A 103 23.19 -0.28 -30.48
N ALA A 104 22.03 -0.30 -29.80
CA ALA A 104 20.79 0.28 -30.33
C ALA A 104 20.94 1.81 -30.59
N ALA A 105 21.53 2.55 -29.66
CA ALA A 105 21.72 3.99 -29.82
C ALA A 105 22.72 4.32 -30.93
N SER A 106 23.84 3.59 -31.02
CA SER A 106 24.83 3.75 -32.09
C SER A 106 24.24 3.42 -33.46
N THR A 107 23.44 2.35 -33.56
CA THR A 107 22.76 1.99 -34.81
C THR A 107 21.85 3.12 -35.30
N VAL A 108 21.08 3.76 -34.40
CA VAL A 108 20.22 4.90 -34.78
C VAL A 108 21.06 6.06 -35.35
N LEU A 109 22.22 6.37 -34.76
CA LEU A 109 23.11 7.43 -35.25
C LEU A 109 23.73 7.06 -36.61
N VAL A 110 24.10 5.80 -36.81
CA VAL A 110 24.67 5.31 -38.07
C VAL A 110 23.65 5.31 -39.22
N ILE A 111 22.34 5.08 -38.91
CA ILE A 111 21.27 5.17 -39.93
C ILE A 111 21.24 6.55 -40.59
N GLY A 112 21.49 7.65 -39.85
CA GLY A 112 21.59 8.99 -40.43
C GLY A 112 22.71 9.13 -41.46
N GLN A 113 23.87 8.50 -41.24
CA GLN A 113 24.96 8.45 -42.24
C GLN A 113 24.58 7.56 -43.42
N GLY A 114 23.91 6.45 -43.19
CA GLY A 114 23.35 5.60 -44.24
C GLY A 114 22.42 6.37 -45.17
N LEU A 115 21.52 7.20 -44.59
CA LEU A 115 20.62 8.06 -45.35
C LEU A 115 21.39 9.06 -46.24
N LYS A 116 22.45 9.69 -45.69
CA LYS A 116 23.33 10.55 -46.45
C LYS A 116 23.94 9.81 -47.66
N HIS A 117 24.45 8.61 -47.42
CA HIS A 117 25.10 7.80 -48.46
C HIS A 117 24.12 7.39 -49.57
N VAL A 118 22.89 6.99 -49.21
CA VAL A 118 21.84 6.66 -50.22
C VAL A 118 21.55 7.85 -51.11
N ILE A 119 21.40 9.05 -50.53
CA ILE A 119 21.02 10.25 -51.29
C ILE A 119 22.19 10.72 -52.17
N ASP A 120 23.41 10.79 -51.64
CA ASP A 120 24.55 11.32 -52.37
C ASP A 120 25.10 10.38 -53.40
N GLN A 121 25.15 9.06 -53.15
CA GLN A 121 25.75 8.09 -54.06
C GLN A 121 24.72 7.21 -54.78
N GLY A 122 23.56 6.93 -54.18
CA GLY A 122 22.51 6.13 -54.79
C GLY A 122 21.75 6.89 -55.88
N PHE A 123 21.15 8.03 -55.49
CA PHE A 123 20.31 8.80 -56.40
C PHE A 123 21.12 9.72 -57.30
N SER A 124 22.16 10.40 -56.81
CA SER A 124 22.93 11.37 -57.59
C SER A 124 23.89 10.68 -58.60
N ALA A 125 24.40 9.50 -58.28
CA ALA A 125 25.30 8.76 -59.17
C ALA A 125 24.62 7.82 -60.18
N GLN A 126 23.29 7.72 -60.16
CA GLN A 126 22.46 6.81 -60.99
C GLN A 126 22.95 5.36 -61.01
N ASN A 127 23.49 4.87 -59.90
CA ASN A 127 24.08 3.54 -59.75
C ASN A 127 23.14 2.61 -58.96
N ALA A 128 22.40 1.76 -59.68
CA ALA A 128 21.45 0.83 -59.07
C ALA A 128 22.10 -0.18 -58.12
N ALA A 129 23.28 -0.69 -58.42
CA ALA A 129 23.98 -1.67 -57.60
C ALA A 129 24.42 -1.09 -56.25
N THR A 130 24.79 0.19 -56.17
CA THR A 130 25.12 0.90 -54.94
C THR A 130 23.86 1.14 -54.13
N LEU A 131 22.74 1.44 -54.76
CA LEU A 131 21.46 1.60 -54.10
C LEU A 131 21.01 0.30 -53.43
N ASP A 132 21.05 -0.84 -54.14
CA ASP A 132 20.66 -2.14 -53.62
C ASP A 132 21.54 -2.57 -52.41
N SER A 133 22.86 -2.43 -52.53
CA SER A 133 23.79 -2.80 -51.45
C SER A 133 23.57 -1.95 -50.18
N THR A 134 23.29 -0.65 -50.35
CA THR A 134 23.01 0.25 -49.21
C THR A 134 21.66 -0.03 -48.57
N LEU A 135 20.65 -0.40 -49.41
CA LEU A 135 19.34 -0.82 -48.87
C LEU A 135 19.48 -2.10 -48.04
N PHE A 136 20.20 -3.12 -48.52
CA PHE A 136 20.43 -4.34 -47.72
C PHE A 136 21.23 -4.05 -46.44
N ALA A 137 22.21 -3.15 -46.46
CA ALA A 137 22.92 -2.70 -45.27
C ALA A 137 21.99 -2.00 -44.28
N LEU A 138 21.08 -1.12 -44.72
CA LEU A 138 20.07 -0.48 -43.88
C LEU A 138 19.11 -1.49 -43.29
N LEU A 139 18.64 -2.48 -44.07
CA LEU A 139 17.81 -3.56 -43.56
C LEU A 139 18.52 -4.38 -42.46
N GLY A 140 19.80 -4.69 -42.66
CA GLY A 140 20.63 -5.33 -41.65
C GLY A 140 20.75 -4.50 -40.36
N MET A 141 20.96 -3.19 -40.49
CA MET A 141 20.97 -2.27 -39.33
C MET A 141 19.63 -2.23 -38.61
N LEU A 142 18.51 -2.26 -39.32
CA LEU A 142 17.17 -2.32 -38.71
C LEU A 142 16.95 -3.63 -37.91
N LEU A 143 17.45 -4.75 -38.42
CA LEU A 143 17.42 -6.03 -37.69
C LEU A 143 18.27 -5.98 -36.43
N ILE A 144 19.48 -5.41 -36.50
CA ILE A 144 20.34 -5.20 -35.32
C ILE A 144 19.67 -4.28 -34.31
N LEU A 145 19.06 -3.18 -34.76
CA LEU A 145 18.30 -2.24 -33.91
C LEU A 145 17.14 -2.94 -33.24
N GLY A 146 16.37 -3.74 -33.98
CA GLY A 146 15.23 -4.50 -33.43
C GLY A 146 15.68 -5.50 -32.38
N ALA A 147 16.69 -6.33 -32.69
CA ALA A 147 17.21 -7.32 -31.76
C ALA A 147 17.80 -6.67 -30.48
N SER A 148 18.63 -5.63 -30.66
CA SER A 148 19.24 -4.91 -29.54
C SER A 148 18.18 -4.22 -28.66
N THR A 149 17.14 -3.65 -29.26
CA THR A 149 16.04 -3.03 -28.55
C THR A 149 15.23 -4.08 -27.76
N TYR A 150 14.96 -5.24 -28.35
CA TYR A 150 14.29 -6.36 -27.70
C TYR A 150 15.08 -6.86 -26.48
N ILE A 151 16.37 -7.16 -26.67
CA ILE A 151 17.25 -7.66 -25.59
C ILE A 151 17.29 -6.65 -24.44
N ARG A 152 17.52 -5.37 -24.75
CA ARG A 152 17.54 -4.29 -23.76
C ARG A 152 16.23 -4.20 -23.00
N TYR A 153 15.09 -4.15 -23.71
CA TYR A 153 13.77 -4.00 -23.10
C TYR A 153 13.44 -5.19 -22.18
N TYR A 154 13.62 -6.40 -22.69
CA TYR A 154 13.38 -7.62 -21.93
C TYR A 154 14.22 -7.69 -20.65
N LEU A 155 15.53 -7.46 -20.76
CA LEU A 155 16.44 -7.55 -19.61
C LEU A 155 16.17 -6.45 -18.59
N MET A 156 15.91 -5.22 -19.01
CA MET A 156 15.61 -4.11 -18.09
C MET A 156 14.26 -4.31 -17.39
N THR A 157 13.23 -4.72 -18.11
CA THR A 157 11.94 -5.03 -17.52
C THR A 157 12.04 -6.21 -16.54
N TRP A 158 12.75 -7.27 -16.92
CA TRP A 158 13.01 -8.40 -16.03
C TRP A 158 13.76 -7.98 -14.76
N LEU A 159 14.76 -7.11 -14.88
CA LEU A 159 15.51 -6.57 -13.73
C LEU A 159 14.58 -5.76 -12.80
N GLY A 160 13.71 -4.91 -13.35
CA GLY A 160 12.73 -4.15 -12.58
C GLY A 160 11.78 -5.05 -11.79
N GLN A 161 11.19 -6.06 -12.46
CA GLN A 161 10.28 -7.02 -11.81
C GLN A 161 10.98 -7.82 -10.70
N ARG A 162 12.19 -8.29 -10.95
CA ARG A 162 12.96 -9.06 -9.97
C ARG A 162 13.37 -8.22 -8.77
N PHE A 163 13.85 -7.01 -9.02
CA PHE A 163 14.20 -6.02 -8.02
C PHE A 163 13.01 -5.74 -7.07
N VAL A 164 11.82 -5.51 -7.64
CA VAL A 164 10.61 -5.26 -6.84
C VAL A 164 10.20 -6.49 -6.03
N ALA A 165 10.28 -7.67 -6.63
CA ALA A 165 9.97 -8.90 -5.90
C ALA A 165 10.90 -9.09 -4.67
N ASP A 166 12.18 -8.75 -4.80
CA ASP A 166 13.14 -8.86 -3.72
C ASP A 166 12.91 -7.77 -2.66
N ILE A 167 12.60 -6.52 -3.06
CA ILE A 167 12.23 -5.45 -2.12
C ILE A 167 10.94 -5.77 -1.38
N ARG A 168 9.88 -6.19 -2.07
CA ARG A 168 8.60 -6.54 -1.42
C ARG A 168 8.79 -7.62 -0.38
N ARG A 169 9.60 -8.63 -0.69
CA ARG A 169 9.94 -9.69 0.26
C ARG A 169 10.69 -9.15 1.48
N ALA A 170 11.70 -8.30 1.28
CA ALA A 170 12.48 -7.70 2.35
C ALA A 170 11.62 -6.78 3.22
N VAL A 171 10.82 -5.89 2.60
CA VAL A 171 9.93 -4.96 3.30
C VAL A 171 8.85 -5.72 4.08
N PHE A 172 8.19 -6.71 3.46
CA PHE A 172 7.16 -7.48 4.13
C PHE A 172 7.71 -8.29 5.31
N GLY A 173 8.88 -8.92 5.13
CA GLY A 173 9.55 -9.63 6.22
C GLY A 173 9.93 -8.70 7.38
N HIS A 174 10.41 -7.49 7.06
CA HIS A 174 10.73 -6.49 8.07
C HIS A 174 9.49 -5.95 8.80
N ILE A 175 8.42 -5.63 8.07
CA ILE A 175 7.14 -5.19 8.64
C ILE A 175 6.63 -6.21 9.67
N LEU A 176 6.67 -7.52 9.37
CA LEU A 176 6.24 -8.55 10.30
C LEU A 176 7.09 -8.65 11.58
N SER A 177 8.31 -8.10 11.58
CA SER A 177 9.18 -8.06 12.77
C SER A 177 8.98 -6.81 13.63
N LEU A 178 8.24 -5.81 13.16
CA LEU A 178 7.98 -4.58 13.91
C LEU A 178 7.02 -4.83 15.08
N SER A 179 7.22 -4.06 16.15
CA SER A 179 6.39 -4.13 17.36
C SER A 179 4.99 -3.58 17.12
N PRO A 180 3.96 -4.01 17.87
CA PRO A 180 2.59 -3.47 17.76
C PRO A 180 2.49 -1.96 17.92
N SER A 181 3.37 -1.33 18.71
CA SER A 181 3.50 0.13 18.86
C SER A 181 3.65 0.89 17.53
N PHE A 182 4.32 0.28 16.55
CA PHE A 182 4.42 0.84 15.19
C PHE A 182 3.05 0.94 14.53
N TYR A 183 2.24 -0.11 14.64
CA TYR A 183 0.90 -0.17 14.03
C TYR A 183 -0.15 0.70 14.73
N GLU A 184 0.08 1.05 16.01
CA GLU A 184 -0.75 2.03 16.71
C GLU A 184 -0.53 3.46 16.20
N ARG A 185 0.70 3.78 15.79
CA ARG A 185 1.08 5.10 15.28
C ARG A 185 0.91 5.24 13.77
N THR A 186 1.04 4.14 13.03
CA THR A 186 1.02 4.12 11.57
C THR A 186 -0.22 3.40 11.05
N ARG A 187 -0.98 4.05 10.19
CA ARG A 187 -2.18 3.46 9.60
C ARG A 187 -1.82 2.28 8.71
N THR A 188 -2.51 1.15 8.86
CA THR A 188 -2.29 -0.05 8.04
C THR A 188 -2.41 0.23 6.53
N GLY A 189 -3.33 1.09 6.12
CA GLY A 189 -3.47 1.52 4.73
C GLY A 189 -2.24 2.24 4.18
N GLU A 190 -1.54 3.02 5.01
CA GLU A 190 -0.26 3.64 4.63
C GLU A 190 0.82 2.59 4.39
N VAL A 191 0.94 1.61 5.27
CA VAL A 191 1.90 0.50 5.13
C VAL A 191 1.63 -0.29 3.84
N ILE A 192 0.37 -0.62 3.56
CA ILE A 192 -0.05 -1.29 2.32
C ILE A 192 0.29 -0.43 1.09
N SER A 193 0.03 0.88 1.15
CA SER A 193 0.37 1.80 0.05
C SER A 193 1.88 1.87 -0.20
N ARG A 194 2.70 1.89 0.84
CA ARG A 194 4.17 1.84 0.72
C ARG A 194 4.63 0.53 0.07
N LEU A 195 4.04 -0.61 0.45
CA LEU A 195 4.38 -1.93 -0.11
C LEU A 195 3.93 -2.08 -1.57
N THR A 196 2.86 -1.42 -1.99
CA THR A 196 2.29 -1.54 -3.35
C THR A 196 2.73 -0.41 -4.25
N ASN A 197 2.35 0.82 -3.93
CA ASN A 197 2.54 1.99 -4.80
C ASN A 197 3.99 2.48 -4.83
N ASP A 198 4.65 2.57 -3.66
CA ASP A 198 6.03 3.05 -3.61
C ASP A 198 7.00 2.05 -4.24
N THR A 199 6.77 0.74 -4.06
CA THR A 199 7.57 -0.28 -4.74
C THR A 199 7.37 -0.24 -6.25
N ALA A 200 6.14 0.01 -6.75
CA ALA A 200 5.86 0.14 -8.17
C ALA A 200 6.50 1.40 -8.78
N ALA A 201 6.55 2.52 -8.05
CA ALA A 201 7.24 3.73 -8.51
C ALA A 201 8.75 3.50 -8.70
N VAL A 202 9.39 2.78 -7.76
CA VAL A 202 10.81 2.43 -7.87
C VAL A 202 11.05 1.39 -8.97
N GLU A 203 10.14 0.42 -9.17
CA GLU A 203 10.16 -0.54 -10.28
C GLU A 203 10.23 0.17 -11.62
N ASN A 204 9.35 1.14 -11.83
CA ASN A 204 9.23 1.88 -13.09
C ASN A 204 10.57 2.54 -13.45
N VAL A 205 11.26 3.11 -12.47
CA VAL A 205 12.57 3.73 -12.68
C VAL A 205 13.63 2.70 -13.04
N VAL A 206 13.73 1.60 -12.31
CA VAL A 206 14.74 0.56 -12.54
C VAL A 206 14.45 -0.20 -13.85
N GLY A 207 13.20 -0.59 -14.09
CA GLY A 207 12.80 -1.42 -15.22
C GLY A 207 12.72 -0.69 -16.56
N GLY A 208 12.42 0.60 -16.56
CA GLY A 208 12.16 1.34 -17.80
C GLY A 208 12.85 2.69 -17.89
N VAL A 209 12.53 3.59 -16.94
CA VAL A 209 12.89 5.01 -17.00
C VAL A 209 14.41 5.22 -17.08
N PHE A 210 15.19 4.50 -16.28
CA PHE A 210 16.66 4.60 -16.31
C PHE A 210 17.25 4.25 -17.67
N SER A 211 16.83 3.12 -18.24
CA SER A 211 17.30 2.68 -19.55
C SER A 211 16.86 3.62 -20.67
N PHE A 212 15.62 4.14 -20.59
CA PHE A 212 15.09 5.12 -21.54
C PHE A 212 15.85 6.45 -21.44
N ALA A 213 16.13 6.90 -20.20
CA ALA A 213 16.93 8.10 -19.92
C ALA A 213 18.32 8.01 -20.55
N LEU A 214 19.02 6.94 -20.25
CA LEU A 214 20.39 6.75 -20.71
C LEU A 214 20.45 6.67 -22.25
N ARG A 215 19.51 5.96 -22.88
CA ARG A 215 19.41 5.91 -24.34
C ARG A 215 19.21 7.31 -24.93
N ASN A 216 18.25 8.09 -24.40
CA ASN A 216 18.00 9.44 -24.91
C ASN A 216 19.17 10.39 -24.64
N LEU A 217 19.89 10.23 -23.53
CA LEU A 217 21.11 11.00 -23.26
C LEU A 217 22.21 10.67 -24.30
N VAL A 218 22.41 9.39 -24.61
CA VAL A 218 23.37 8.98 -25.65
C VAL A 218 22.95 9.51 -27.03
N LEU A 219 21.67 9.45 -27.38
CA LEU A 219 21.14 10.00 -28.64
C LEU A 219 21.23 11.52 -28.69
N LEU A 220 21.02 12.21 -27.57
CA LEU A 220 21.16 13.67 -27.48
C LEU A 220 22.61 14.10 -27.74
N ILE A 221 23.55 13.51 -26.99
CA ILE A 221 24.97 13.83 -27.13
C ILE A 221 25.48 13.41 -28.50
N GLY A 222 25.21 12.15 -28.91
CA GLY A 222 25.62 11.61 -30.20
C GLY A 222 25.01 12.36 -31.40
N GLY A 223 23.70 12.70 -31.28
CA GLY A 223 23.01 13.49 -32.30
C GLY A 223 23.58 14.91 -32.44
N LEU A 224 23.88 15.59 -31.32
CA LEU A 224 24.55 16.90 -31.35
C LEU A 224 25.94 16.80 -32.01
N VAL A 225 26.76 15.82 -31.63
CA VAL A 225 28.09 15.60 -32.26
C VAL A 225 27.93 15.40 -33.76
N MET A 226 26.99 14.53 -34.19
CA MET A 226 26.76 14.26 -35.62
C MET A 226 26.25 15.49 -36.38
N MET A 227 25.44 16.37 -35.76
CA MET A 227 25.04 17.64 -36.33
C MET A 227 26.24 18.55 -36.58
N PHE A 228 27.12 18.73 -35.58
CA PHE A 228 28.33 19.54 -35.72
C PHE A 228 29.29 19.01 -36.75
N VAL A 229 29.47 17.67 -36.86
CA VAL A 229 30.27 17.02 -37.89
C VAL A 229 29.66 17.24 -39.29
N THR A 230 28.33 17.32 -39.40
CA THR A 230 27.65 17.48 -40.70
C THR A 230 27.68 18.93 -41.17
N SER A 231 27.38 19.91 -40.34
CA SER A 231 27.45 21.35 -40.65
C SER A 231 27.54 22.19 -39.40
N VAL A 232 28.65 22.83 -39.14
CA VAL A 232 28.86 23.74 -37.99
C VAL A 232 27.92 24.94 -38.07
N LYS A 233 27.72 25.52 -39.25
CA LYS A 233 26.87 26.69 -39.51
C LYS A 233 25.42 26.41 -39.09
N LEU A 234 24.84 25.32 -39.58
CA LEU A 234 23.45 24.93 -39.26
C LEU A 234 23.31 24.52 -37.81
N SER A 235 24.32 23.88 -37.20
CA SER A 235 24.31 23.49 -35.80
C SER A 235 24.31 24.69 -34.87
N LEU A 236 25.10 25.72 -35.12
CA LEU A 236 25.10 26.96 -34.36
C LEU A 236 23.74 27.67 -34.46
N LEU A 237 23.13 27.68 -35.67
CA LEU A 237 21.78 28.22 -35.83
C LEU A 237 20.75 27.51 -34.93
N VAL A 238 20.77 26.17 -34.93
CA VAL A 238 19.87 25.38 -34.07
C VAL A 238 20.10 25.71 -32.60
N VAL A 239 21.36 25.78 -32.15
CA VAL A 239 21.69 26.15 -30.76
C VAL A 239 21.18 27.54 -30.41
N CYS A 240 21.24 28.53 -31.33
CA CYS A 240 20.69 29.88 -31.11
C CYS A 240 19.17 29.92 -31.09
N VAL A 241 18.47 29.02 -31.79
CA VAL A 241 17.00 28.95 -31.83
C VAL A 241 16.43 28.27 -30.59
N ILE A 242 17.19 27.34 -29.98
CA ILE A 242 16.72 26.59 -28.79
C ILE A 242 16.21 27.51 -27.64
N PRO A 243 16.91 28.55 -27.18
CA PRO A 243 16.42 29.43 -26.12
C PRO A 243 15.10 30.11 -26.46
N VAL A 244 14.94 30.54 -27.72
CA VAL A 244 13.71 31.19 -28.20
C VAL A 244 12.52 30.20 -28.17
N ALA A 245 12.75 28.97 -28.60
CA ALA A 245 11.75 27.91 -28.58
C ALA A 245 11.42 27.47 -27.13
N MET A 246 12.39 27.50 -26.23
CA MET A 246 12.19 27.09 -24.84
C MET A 246 11.38 28.09 -24.01
N ALA A 247 11.40 29.37 -24.33
CA ALA A 247 10.71 30.41 -23.54
C ALA A 247 9.19 30.15 -23.38
N PRO A 248 8.38 29.95 -24.44
CA PRO A 248 6.96 29.65 -24.29
C PRO A 248 6.71 28.30 -23.61
N ILE A 249 7.58 27.31 -23.82
CA ILE A 249 7.48 25.98 -23.19
C ILE A 249 7.63 26.12 -21.67
N VAL A 250 8.59 26.90 -21.19
CA VAL A 250 8.82 27.12 -19.76
C VAL A 250 7.66 27.91 -19.14
N ILE A 251 7.20 28.98 -19.81
CA ILE A 251 6.15 29.86 -19.30
C ILE A 251 4.81 29.10 -19.18
N LEU A 252 4.37 28.49 -20.29
CA LEU A 252 3.10 27.74 -20.32
C LEU A 252 3.20 26.46 -19.48
N GLY A 253 4.35 25.78 -19.47
CA GLY A 253 4.60 24.58 -18.69
C GLY A 253 4.53 24.82 -17.17
N ARG A 254 4.96 25.99 -16.69
CA ARG A 254 4.78 26.39 -15.27
C ARG A 254 3.29 26.54 -14.92
N ARG A 255 2.49 27.15 -15.81
CA ARG A 255 1.05 27.28 -15.62
C ARG A 255 0.34 25.91 -15.64
N VAL A 256 0.68 25.06 -16.60
CA VAL A 256 0.15 23.67 -16.67
C VAL A 256 0.46 22.91 -15.38
N ARG A 257 1.69 22.99 -14.86
CA ARG A 257 2.07 22.37 -13.59
C ARG A 257 1.25 22.87 -12.40
N LYS A 258 1.04 24.18 -12.29
CA LYS A 258 0.20 24.76 -11.22
C LYS A 258 -1.24 24.23 -11.28
N LEU A 259 -1.85 24.24 -12.48
CA LEU A 259 -3.21 23.72 -12.68
C LEU A 259 -3.29 22.20 -12.49
N SER A 260 -2.23 21.46 -12.83
CA SER A 260 -2.19 20.01 -12.60
C SER A 260 -2.18 19.68 -11.10
N ARG A 261 -1.45 20.44 -10.27
CA ARG A 261 -1.49 20.29 -8.80
C ARG A 261 -2.89 20.59 -8.29
N ALA A 262 -3.46 21.73 -8.65
CA ALA A 262 -4.82 22.09 -8.24
C ALA A 262 -5.88 21.04 -8.67
N ALA A 263 -5.73 20.43 -9.84
CA ALA A 263 -6.61 19.34 -10.27
C ALA A 263 -6.47 18.08 -9.40
N THR A 264 -5.22 17.72 -9.05
CA THR A 264 -4.96 16.59 -8.15
C THR A 264 -5.54 16.83 -6.76
N ASP A 265 -5.39 18.05 -6.22
CA ASP A 265 -5.94 18.40 -4.90
C ASP A 265 -7.47 18.29 -4.89
N ARG A 266 -8.16 18.79 -5.94
CA ARG A 266 -9.62 18.65 -6.06
C ARG A 266 -10.10 17.19 -6.20
N VAL A 267 -9.33 16.36 -6.87
CA VAL A 267 -9.62 14.92 -6.94
C VAL A 267 -9.43 14.27 -5.57
N ALA A 268 -8.41 14.67 -4.81
CA ALA A 268 -8.18 14.17 -3.46
C ALA A 268 -9.34 14.55 -2.51
N ASP A 269 -9.80 15.81 -2.55
CA ASP A 269 -10.96 16.27 -1.77
C ASP A 269 -12.21 15.44 -2.09
N ALA A 270 -12.51 15.21 -3.38
CA ALA A 270 -13.62 14.39 -3.81
C ALA A 270 -13.49 12.92 -3.38
N SER A 271 -12.27 12.37 -3.45
CA SER A 271 -12.01 10.98 -3.04
C SER A 271 -12.19 10.78 -1.54
N ALA A 272 -11.74 11.75 -0.71
CA ALA A 272 -11.94 11.70 0.73
C ALA A 272 -13.44 11.73 1.09
N TYR A 273 -14.22 12.57 0.40
CA TYR A 273 -15.67 12.63 0.59
C TYR A 273 -16.36 11.31 0.20
N VAL A 274 -15.96 10.69 -0.91
CA VAL A 274 -16.48 9.40 -1.36
C VAL A 274 -16.13 8.29 -0.38
N ASP A 275 -14.90 8.27 0.11
CA ASP A 275 -14.42 7.25 1.07
C ASP A 275 -15.26 7.31 2.36
N GLU A 276 -15.44 8.50 2.94
CA GLU A 276 -16.25 8.72 4.12
C GLU A 276 -17.72 8.29 3.91
N THR A 277 -18.33 8.78 2.81
CA THR A 277 -19.75 8.52 2.50
C THR A 277 -20.02 7.03 2.25
N LEU A 278 -19.12 6.33 1.53
CA LEU A 278 -19.29 4.90 1.24
C LEU A 278 -18.95 4.01 2.43
N HIS A 279 -18.00 4.42 3.28
CA HIS A 279 -17.71 3.68 4.50
C HIS A 279 -18.91 3.66 5.44
N GLU A 280 -19.61 4.80 5.53
CA GLU A 280 -20.80 4.98 6.35
C GLU A 280 -22.12 4.91 5.57
N VAL A 281 -22.16 4.18 4.46
CA VAL A 281 -23.33 4.11 3.54
C VAL A 281 -24.62 3.70 4.25
N ARG A 282 -24.54 2.84 5.28
CA ARG A 282 -25.71 2.43 6.07
C ARG A 282 -26.31 3.61 6.84
N THR A 283 -25.47 4.50 7.35
CA THR A 283 -25.89 5.71 8.04
C THR A 283 -26.54 6.68 7.06
N VAL A 284 -25.91 6.89 5.90
CA VAL A 284 -26.47 7.72 4.81
C VAL A 284 -27.87 7.25 4.43
N GLN A 285 -28.06 5.94 4.22
CA GLN A 285 -29.35 5.35 3.85
C GLN A 285 -30.37 5.39 5.02
N ALA A 286 -29.93 5.13 6.26
CA ALA A 286 -30.81 5.15 7.42
C ALA A 286 -31.41 6.54 7.69
N TYR A 287 -30.68 7.61 7.33
CA TYR A 287 -31.15 8.99 7.46
C TYR A 287 -31.69 9.58 6.15
N ALA A 288 -31.85 8.77 5.08
CA ALA A 288 -32.31 9.18 3.75
C ALA A 288 -31.54 10.42 3.19
N HIS A 289 -30.22 10.42 3.37
CA HIS A 289 -29.35 11.56 3.06
C HIS A 289 -28.78 11.52 1.63
N GLU A 290 -29.14 10.52 0.82
CA GLU A 290 -28.55 10.25 -0.51
C GLU A 290 -28.67 11.42 -1.49
N ALA A 291 -29.78 12.17 -1.41
CA ALA A 291 -30.02 13.30 -2.29
C ALA A 291 -29.03 14.45 -2.00
N VAL A 292 -28.77 14.71 -0.69
CA VAL A 292 -27.87 15.76 -0.23
C VAL A 292 -26.43 15.42 -0.60
N ASP A 293 -26.02 14.16 -0.37
CA ASP A 293 -24.67 13.69 -0.67
C ASP A 293 -24.40 13.64 -2.18
N ARG A 294 -25.42 13.30 -2.98
CA ARG A 294 -25.33 13.36 -4.45
C ARG A 294 -25.09 14.78 -4.94
N GLU A 295 -25.80 15.77 -4.37
CA GLU A 295 -25.61 17.17 -4.72
C GLU A 295 -24.24 17.68 -4.27
N ALA A 296 -23.81 17.30 -3.05
CA ALA A 296 -22.48 17.64 -2.54
C ALA A 296 -21.36 17.11 -3.44
N PHE A 297 -21.43 15.82 -3.82
CA PHE A 297 -20.49 15.23 -4.76
C PHE A 297 -20.54 15.90 -6.14
N GLY A 298 -21.75 16.29 -6.60
CA GLY A 298 -21.91 17.05 -7.84
C GLY A 298 -21.11 18.37 -7.85
N ARG A 299 -21.05 19.07 -6.71
CA ARG A 299 -20.23 20.30 -6.57
C ARG A 299 -18.73 19.99 -6.68
N PHE A 300 -18.24 18.88 -6.08
CA PHE A 300 -16.87 18.44 -6.25
C PHE A 300 -16.54 18.09 -7.71
N ALA A 301 -17.42 17.34 -8.37
CA ALA A 301 -17.25 16.95 -9.78
C ALA A 301 -17.16 18.18 -10.69
N GLU A 302 -18.02 19.19 -10.47
CA GLU A 302 -17.99 20.44 -11.22
C GLU A 302 -16.73 21.27 -10.96
N ALA A 303 -16.23 21.28 -9.72
CA ALA A 303 -14.98 21.94 -9.39
C ALA A 303 -13.76 21.29 -10.07
N ILE A 304 -13.74 19.94 -10.12
CA ILE A 304 -12.72 19.17 -10.86
C ILE A 304 -12.79 19.51 -12.36
N PHE A 305 -14.00 19.53 -12.94
CA PHE A 305 -14.19 19.86 -14.35
C PHE A 305 -13.66 21.24 -14.72
N LYS A 306 -13.98 22.30 -13.94
CA LYS A 306 -13.52 23.69 -14.20
C LYS A 306 -12.01 23.81 -14.19
N VAL A 307 -11.34 23.13 -13.24
CA VAL A 307 -9.86 23.14 -13.19
C VAL A 307 -9.29 22.33 -14.36
N GLY A 308 -9.92 21.18 -14.69
CA GLY A 308 -9.56 20.34 -15.83
C GLY A 308 -9.68 21.07 -17.16
N GLU A 309 -10.77 21.80 -17.39
CA GLU A 309 -10.97 22.64 -18.58
C GLU A 309 -9.89 23.72 -18.71
N SER A 310 -9.62 24.43 -17.63
CA SER A 310 -8.56 25.46 -17.62
C SER A 310 -7.19 24.88 -17.94
N LYS A 311 -6.87 23.71 -17.37
CA LYS A 311 -5.65 22.95 -17.67
C LYS A 311 -5.60 22.55 -19.14
N ALA A 312 -6.67 21.98 -19.67
CA ALA A 312 -6.73 21.52 -21.07
C ALA A 312 -6.54 22.66 -22.07
N ARG A 313 -7.12 23.84 -21.79
CA ARG A 313 -6.95 25.05 -22.63
C ARG A 313 -5.49 25.49 -22.70
N ILE A 314 -4.80 25.59 -21.56
CA ILE A 314 -3.39 26.01 -21.53
C ILE A 314 -2.47 24.91 -22.08
N GLN A 315 -2.76 23.66 -21.82
CA GLN A 315 -2.01 22.53 -22.37
C GLN A 315 -2.16 22.45 -23.88
N GLY A 316 -3.37 22.67 -24.42
CA GLY A 316 -3.62 22.76 -25.88
C GLY A 316 -2.81 23.88 -26.52
N ALA A 317 -2.78 25.07 -25.90
CA ALA A 317 -1.96 26.20 -26.39
C ALA A 317 -0.45 25.85 -26.36
N LEU A 318 0.02 25.16 -25.32
CA LEU A 318 1.41 24.69 -25.24
C LEU A 318 1.74 23.71 -26.37
N ILE A 319 0.89 22.72 -26.62
CA ILE A 319 1.08 21.73 -27.69
C ILE A 319 1.13 22.44 -29.05
N ALA A 320 0.18 23.35 -29.33
CA ALA A 320 0.16 24.13 -30.56
C ALA A 320 1.43 24.97 -30.74
N ALA A 321 1.90 25.64 -29.69
CA ALA A 321 3.15 26.41 -29.73
C ALA A 321 4.37 25.51 -30.03
N VAL A 322 4.44 24.34 -29.38
CA VAL A 322 5.53 23.36 -29.64
C VAL A 322 5.53 22.88 -31.08
N ILE A 323 4.35 22.57 -31.64
CA ILE A 323 4.22 22.12 -33.03
C ILE A 323 4.70 23.23 -34.00
N VAL A 324 4.22 24.46 -33.83
CA VAL A 324 4.60 25.59 -34.69
C VAL A 324 6.10 25.86 -34.63
N LEU A 325 6.67 25.83 -33.41
CA LEU A 325 8.10 26.05 -33.22
C LEU A 325 8.97 24.92 -33.81
N ALA A 326 8.56 23.66 -33.62
CA ALA A 326 9.30 22.51 -34.13
C ALA A 326 9.31 22.45 -35.68
N PHE A 327 8.12 22.54 -36.30
CA PHE A 327 8.03 22.54 -37.76
C PHE A 327 8.56 23.82 -38.38
N GLY A 328 8.39 24.97 -37.71
CA GLY A 328 9.00 26.23 -38.13
C GLY A 328 10.54 26.17 -38.13
N ALA A 329 11.14 25.57 -37.09
CA ALA A 329 12.59 25.36 -37.04
C ALA A 329 13.09 24.46 -38.18
N ILE A 330 12.37 23.34 -38.46
CA ILE A 330 12.69 22.46 -39.59
C ILE A 330 12.58 23.22 -40.91
N GLY A 331 11.54 24.05 -41.09
CA GLY A 331 11.38 24.89 -42.27
C GLY A 331 12.56 25.87 -42.49
N VAL A 332 13.03 26.53 -41.42
CA VAL A 332 14.18 27.41 -41.45
C VAL A 332 15.46 26.66 -41.80
N ILE A 333 15.68 25.46 -41.21
CA ILE A 333 16.82 24.59 -41.52
C ILE A 333 16.81 24.18 -42.99
N LEU A 334 15.65 23.76 -43.53
CA LEU A 334 15.50 23.39 -44.92
C LEU A 334 15.71 24.58 -45.87
N TRP A 335 15.25 25.77 -45.50
CA TRP A 335 15.44 26.97 -46.33
C TRP A 335 16.89 27.43 -46.38
N LEU A 336 17.57 27.55 -45.23
CA LEU A 336 18.99 27.93 -45.18
C LEU A 336 19.92 26.84 -45.71
N GLY A 337 19.66 25.58 -45.28
CA GLY A 337 20.43 24.44 -45.75
C GLY A 337 20.24 24.16 -47.24
N GLY A 338 19.03 24.40 -47.79
CA GLY A 338 18.75 24.32 -49.22
C GLY A 338 19.56 25.35 -50.04
N ARG A 339 19.73 26.57 -49.53
CA ARG A 339 20.65 27.57 -50.12
C ARG A 339 22.08 27.09 -50.11
N ASP A 340 22.56 26.54 -48.97
CA ASP A 340 23.90 26.02 -48.85
C ASP A 340 24.15 24.81 -49.81
N VAL A 341 23.10 24.04 -50.17
CA VAL A 341 23.16 22.99 -51.20
C VAL A 341 23.27 23.58 -52.60
N ILE A 342 22.47 24.62 -52.91
CA ILE A 342 22.53 25.30 -54.21
C ILE A 342 23.87 25.97 -54.42
N ASP A 343 24.46 26.55 -53.37
CA ASP A 343 25.78 27.17 -53.38
C ASP A 343 26.94 26.15 -53.36
N GLY A 344 26.65 24.82 -53.31
CA GLY A 344 27.64 23.75 -53.32
C GLY A 344 28.42 23.60 -52.01
N LEU A 345 27.99 24.23 -50.92
CA LEU A 345 28.68 24.18 -49.63
C LEU A 345 28.42 22.87 -48.85
N ILE A 346 27.28 22.23 -49.06
CA ILE A 346 26.91 20.92 -48.49
C ILE A 346 26.20 20.07 -49.54
N THR A 347 26.19 18.75 -49.35
CA THR A 347 25.48 17.82 -50.25
C THR A 347 23.99 17.70 -49.82
N PRO A 348 23.09 17.31 -50.78
CA PRO A 348 21.69 17.04 -50.43
C PRO A 348 21.54 15.95 -49.36
N GLY A 349 22.40 14.91 -49.36
CA GLY A 349 22.42 13.87 -48.36
C GLY A 349 22.87 14.39 -46.99
N ALA A 350 23.82 15.33 -46.95
CA ALA A 350 24.25 15.96 -45.69
C ALA A 350 23.12 16.77 -45.06
N LEU A 351 22.33 17.53 -45.86
CA LEU A 351 21.16 18.25 -45.35
C LEU A 351 20.10 17.28 -44.81
N SER A 352 19.85 16.18 -45.51
CA SER A 352 18.87 15.17 -45.05
C SER A 352 19.32 14.50 -43.76
N ALA A 353 20.60 14.14 -43.60
CA ALA A 353 21.17 13.62 -42.38
C ALA A 353 21.10 14.65 -41.24
N PHE A 354 21.34 15.92 -41.51
CA PHE A 354 21.24 16.99 -40.53
C PHE A 354 19.83 17.10 -39.98
N VAL A 355 18.79 17.13 -40.83
CA VAL A 355 17.39 17.15 -40.43
C VAL A 355 17.04 15.91 -39.58
N PHE A 356 17.51 14.73 -39.98
CA PHE A 356 17.32 13.50 -39.23
C PHE A 356 17.90 13.61 -37.80
N TYR A 357 19.15 14.09 -37.66
CA TYR A 357 19.78 14.29 -36.36
C TYR A 357 19.09 15.39 -35.55
N ALA A 358 18.61 16.47 -36.17
CA ALA A 358 17.87 17.53 -35.50
C ALA A 358 16.57 17.01 -34.88
N ILE A 359 15.85 16.11 -35.59
CA ILE A 359 14.63 15.45 -35.05
C ILE A 359 14.99 14.54 -33.86
N ILE A 360 16.09 13.76 -33.98
CA ILE A 360 16.55 12.90 -32.86
C ILE A 360 16.88 13.75 -31.63
N VAL A 361 17.64 14.82 -31.79
CA VAL A 361 18.05 15.73 -30.71
C VAL A 361 16.83 16.37 -30.06
N ALA A 362 15.85 16.84 -30.85
CA ALA A 362 14.61 17.41 -30.34
C ALA A 362 13.82 16.40 -29.50
N ASN A 363 13.61 15.19 -30.00
CA ASN A 363 12.89 14.12 -29.30
C ASN A 363 13.64 13.68 -28.02
N ALA A 364 14.97 13.52 -28.11
CA ALA A 364 15.79 13.13 -26.96
C ALA A 364 15.78 14.21 -25.86
N SER A 365 15.79 15.48 -26.23
CA SER A 365 15.69 16.62 -25.28
C SER A 365 14.35 16.62 -24.55
N ALA A 366 13.23 16.40 -25.25
CA ALA A 366 11.92 16.29 -24.67
C ALA A 366 11.83 15.12 -23.67
N ALA A 367 12.34 13.94 -24.07
CA ALA A 367 12.38 12.75 -23.24
C ALA A 367 13.18 12.93 -21.94
N VAL A 368 14.35 13.58 -22.01
CA VAL A 368 15.19 13.86 -20.82
C VAL A 368 14.46 14.78 -19.82
N SER A 369 13.67 15.73 -20.31
CA SER A 369 12.88 16.64 -19.44
C SER A 369 11.77 15.92 -18.68
N GLU A 370 11.11 14.93 -19.29
CA GLU A 370 10.06 14.11 -18.66
C GLU A 370 10.62 13.20 -17.56
N LEU A 371 11.79 12.64 -17.81
CA LEU A 371 12.49 11.74 -16.91
C LEU A 371 12.82 12.32 -15.55
N TYR A 372 13.09 13.61 -15.48
CA TYR A 372 13.40 14.27 -14.22
C TYR A 372 12.24 14.15 -13.22
N GLY A 373 11.01 14.28 -13.70
CA GLY A 373 9.79 14.13 -12.86
C GLY A 373 9.62 12.70 -12.33
N GLU A 374 9.90 11.70 -13.18
CA GLU A 374 9.82 10.28 -12.77
C GLU A 374 10.89 9.92 -11.74
N LEU A 375 12.11 10.40 -11.93
CA LEU A 375 13.21 10.18 -10.99
C LEU A 375 12.92 10.79 -9.63
N MET A 376 12.35 12.00 -9.58
CA MET A 376 12.00 12.66 -8.31
C MET A 376 10.87 11.93 -7.58
N ARG A 377 9.87 11.42 -8.30
CA ARG A 377 8.81 10.58 -7.69
C ARG A 377 9.39 9.31 -7.08
N ALA A 378 10.24 8.61 -7.82
CA ALA A 378 10.86 7.38 -7.32
C ALA A 378 11.84 7.64 -6.16
N ALA A 379 12.52 8.78 -6.14
CA ALA A 379 13.38 9.18 -5.03
C ALA A 379 12.55 9.35 -3.74
N GLY A 380 11.41 10.04 -3.79
CA GLY A 380 10.50 10.17 -2.65
C GLY A 380 9.93 8.83 -2.19
N SER A 381 9.52 7.96 -3.12
CA SER A 381 9.06 6.60 -2.79
C SER A 381 10.17 5.73 -2.18
N SER A 382 11.41 5.86 -2.69
CA SER A 382 12.59 5.18 -2.16
C SER A 382 12.92 5.63 -0.72
N GLU A 383 12.71 6.91 -0.43
CA GLU A 383 12.90 7.46 0.92
C GLU A 383 11.92 6.81 1.91
N ARG A 384 10.63 6.80 1.61
CA ARG A 384 9.61 6.16 2.47
C ARG A 384 9.83 4.65 2.67
N LEU A 385 10.29 3.95 1.62
CA LEU A 385 10.66 2.53 1.73
C LEU A 385 11.91 2.32 2.59
N SER A 386 12.91 3.22 2.47
CA SER A 386 14.12 3.15 3.29
C SER A 386 13.81 3.45 4.77
N GLU A 387 12.98 4.46 5.05
CA GLU A 387 12.52 4.76 6.41
C GLU A 387 11.85 3.54 7.05
N LEU A 388 10.98 2.86 6.28
CA LEU A 388 10.31 1.67 6.77
C LEU A 388 11.28 0.52 7.05
N LEU A 389 12.29 0.32 6.19
CA LEU A 389 13.33 -0.70 6.38
C LEU A 389 14.34 -0.36 7.50
N ASP A 390 14.53 0.93 7.76
CA ASP A 390 15.43 1.43 8.80
C ASP A 390 14.72 1.54 10.17
N THR A 391 13.38 1.36 10.23
CA THR A 391 12.61 1.38 11.49
C THR A 391 13.05 0.23 12.38
N VAL A 392 13.53 0.54 13.57
CA VAL A 392 13.96 -0.46 14.55
C VAL A 392 12.75 -0.92 15.36
N PRO A 393 12.51 -2.22 15.54
CA PRO A 393 11.48 -2.71 16.45
C PRO A 393 11.74 -2.25 17.89
N ASP A 394 10.72 -1.73 18.59
CA ASP A 394 10.85 -1.33 20.01
C ASP A 394 11.19 -2.53 20.91
N VAL A 395 10.75 -3.73 20.52
CA VAL A 395 11.03 -5.00 21.19
C VAL A 395 11.69 -5.94 20.20
N GLY A 396 12.88 -6.45 20.53
CA GLY A 396 13.65 -7.34 19.68
C GLY A 396 14.24 -8.53 20.44
N ASP A 397 14.82 -9.47 19.69
CA ASP A 397 15.56 -10.59 20.28
C ASP A 397 16.89 -10.12 20.89
N PRO A 398 17.28 -10.64 22.07
CA PRO A 398 18.59 -10.37 22.63
C PRO A 398 19.70 -11.03 21.81
N ALA A 399 20.93 -10.50 21.90
CA ALA A 399 22.07 -11.02 21.15
C ALA A 399 22.42 -12.49 21.49
N ALA A 400 22.12 -12.92 22.72
CA ALA A 400 22.31 -14.28 23.20
C ALA A 400 21.06 -14.74 23.95
N PRO A 401 20.04 -15.27 23.26
CA PRO A 401 18.79 -15.66 23.88
C PRO A 401 18.98 -16.83 24.87
N LEU A 402 18.40 -16.71 26.05
CA LEU A 402 18.32 -17.79 27.02
C LEU A 402 17.13 -18.71 26.66
N PRO A 403 17.28 -20.03 26.74
CA PRO A 403 16.18 -20.96 26.51
C PRO A 403 15.16 -20.85 27.66
N ILE A 404 13.88 -20.78 27.32
CA ILE A 404 12.78 -20.91 28.28
C ILE A 404 12.51 -22.39 28.47
N GLY A 405 13.10 -22.98 29.48
CA GLY A 405 12.95 -24.41 29.74
C GLY A 405 13.03 -24.75 31.22
N GLY A 406 12.41 -25.84 31.59
CA GLY A 406 12.41 -26.40 32.93
C GLY A 406 11.10 -27.17 33.13
N ALA A 407 11.17 -28.52 33.18
CA ALA A 407 9.98 -29.36 33.35
C ALA A 407 9.27 -29.09 34.68
N GLU A 408 10.03 -28.76 35.73
CA GLU A 408 9.51 -28.53 37.08
C GLU A 408 8.82 -27.15 37.27
N SER A 409 9.19 -26.14 36.47
CA SER A 409 8.61 -24.79 36.54
C SER A 409 7.69 -24.47 35.34
N ALA A 410 7.28 -25.47 34.58
CA ALA A 410 6.55 -25.29 33.34
C ALA A 410 5.19 -24.62 33.56
N GLY A 411 5.08 -23.36 33.17
CA GLY A 411 3.88 -22.50 33.30
C GLY A 411 3.93 -21.54 34.49
N LYS A 412 5.03 -21.44 35.25
CA LYS A 412 5.18 -20.41 36.30
C LYS A 412 5.33 -19.03 35.68
N ILE A 413 4.55 -18.05 36.15
CA ILE A 413 4.59 -16.65 35.73
C ILE A 413 4.91 -15.79 36.95
N SER A 414 5.85 -14.86 36.84
CA SER A 414 6.14 -13.89 37.90
C SER A 414 6.27 -12.49 37.30
N LEU A 415 5.42 -11.57 37.75
CA LEU A 415 5.47 -10.15 37.44
C LEU A 415 5.93 -9.41 38.70
N GLN A 416 7.05 -8.70 38.66
CA GLN A 416 7.69 -8.10 39.82
C GLN A 416 7.92 -6.61 39.59
N GLY A 417 7.22 -5.74 40.33
CA GLY A 417 7.36 -4.30 40.32
C GLY A 417 7.09 -3.66 38.95
N ILE A 418 6.12 -4.17 38.21
CA ILE A 418 5.89 -3.72 36.83
C ILE A 418 5.29 -2.33 36.81
N THR A 419 6.02 -1.37 36.22
CA THR A 419 5.51 -0.05 35.83
C THR A 419 5.55 0.07 34.32
N PHE A 420 4.40 0.40 33.71
CA PHE A 420 4.28 0.47 32.25
C PHE A 420 3.39 1.64 31.78
N HIS A 421 3.92 2.37 30.79
CA HIS A 421 3.24 3.43 30.07
C HIS A 421 3.21 3.09 28.57
N TYR A 422 2.06 3.24 27.95
CA TYR A 422 1.97 3.11 26.49
C TYR A 422 2.72 4.25 25.81
N PRO A 423 3.46 3.98 24.72
CA PRO A 423 4.12 5.01 23.94
C PRO A 423 3.17 6.08 23.37
N SER A 424 1.90 5.75 23.20
CA SER A 424 0.84 6.67 22.77
C SER A 424 0.30 7.56 23.91
N ARG A 425 0.56 7.22 25.20
CA ARG A 425 0.10 7.94 26.38
C ARG A 425 1.19 7.89 27.49
N PRO A 426 2.31 8.60 27.31
CA PRO A 426 3.46 8.51 28.20
C PRO A 426 3.17 9.06 29.60
N ASP A 427 2.22 9.98 29.74
CA ASP A 427 1.89 10.64 31.01
C ASP A 427 0.95 9.83 31.91
N ALA A 428 0.36 8.74 31.41
CA ALA A 428 -0.59 7.92 32.15
C ALA A 428 -0.07 6.48 32.29
N ALA A 429 0.25 6.08 33.52
CA ALA A 429 0.65 4.71 33.79
C ALA A 429 -0.51 3.74 33.55
N ALA A 430 -0.30 2.73 32.72
CA ALA A 430 -1.25 1.65 32.50
C ALA A 430 -1.12 0.56 33.58
N LEU A 431 0.10 0.37 34.11
CA LEU A 431 0.40 -0.43 35.30
C LEU A 431 1.37 0.34 36.18
N SER A 432 1.21 0.27 37.51
CA SER A 432 2.07 0.93 38.51
C SER A 432 2.36 -0.03 39.65
N ASP A 433 3.63 -0.41 39.82
CA ASP A 433 4.11 -1.35 40.84
C ASP A 433 3.25 -2.63 40.91
N PHE A 434 2.97 -3.21 39.74
CA PHE A 434 2.14 -4.40 39.64
C PHE A 434 2.95 -5.65 39.97
N ASN A 435 2.55 -6.37 41.03
CA ASN A 435 3.24 -7.55 41.54
C ASN A 435 2.27 -8.76 41.54
N CYS A 436 2.53 -9.78 40.73
CA CYS A 436 1.68 -10.98 40.67
C CYS A 436 2.52 -12.22 40.36
N GLU A 437 2.40 -13.23 41.20
CA GLU A 437 3.00 -14.54 40.97
C GLU A 437 1.89 -15.58 40.71
N ILE A 438 2.06 -16.42 39.68
CA ILE A 438 1.08 -17.42 39.28
C ILE A 438 1.80 -18.78 39.21
N SER A 439 1.28 -19.72 39.99
CA SER A 439 1.85 -21.07 40.09
C SER A 439 1.50 -21.93 38.85
N PRO A 440 2.30 -22.96 38.54
CA PRO A 440 1.97 -23.90 37.48
C PRO A 440 0.58 -24.54 37.71
N GLY A 441 -0.27 -24.48 36.67
CA GLY A 441 -1.63 -25.04 36.72
C GLY A 441 -2.64 -24.18 37.47
N GLU A 442 -2.26 -23.04 38.02
CA GLU A 442 -3.17 -22.10 38.69
C GLU A 442 -4.03 -21.35 37.67
N VAL A 443 -5.31 -21.18 38.00
CA VAL A 443 -6.26 -20.34 37.25
C VAL A 443 -6.48 -19.04 38.02
N VAL A 444 -6.05 -17.91 37.45
CA VAL A 444 -6.16 -16.59 38.06
C VAL A 444 -7.07 -15.70 37.21
N ALA A 445 -8.08 -15.11 37.84
CA ALA A 445 -8.98 -14.15 37.19
C ALA A 445 -8.54 -12.71 37.48
N LEU A 446 -8.37 -11.90 36.44
CA LEU A 446 -8.19 -10.44 36.52
C LEU A 446 -9.54 -9.76 36.42
N VAL A 447 -9.93 -9.02 37.46
CA VAL A 447 -11.23 -8.32 37.55
C VAL A 447 -10.99 -6.85 37.86
N GLY A 448 -11.79 -5.97 37.29
CA GLY A 448 -11.68 -4.52 37.53
C GLY A 448 -12.45 -3.72 36.48
N PRO A 449 -12.62 -2.41 36.68
CA PRO A 449 -13.29 -1.54 35.72
C PRO A 449 -12.58 -1.48 34.37
N SER A 450 -13.27 -0.93 33.36
CA SER A 450 -12.63 -0.65 32.07
C SER A 450 -11.46 0.32 32.28
N GLY A 451 -10.31 0.06 31.63
CA GLY A 451 -9.11 0.86 31.82
C GLY A 451 -8.25 0.50 33.04
N ALA A 452 -8.62 -0.50 33.85
CA ALA A 452 -7.83 -0.92 35.02
C ALA A 452 -6.46 -1.56 34.68
N GLY A 453 -6.10 -1.78 33.42
CA GLY A 453 -4.82 -2.35 33.00
C GLY A 453 -4.84 -3.86 32.73
N LYS A 454 -5.99 -4.53 32.77
CA LYS A 454 -6.10 -5.99 32.59
C LYS A 454 -5.49 -6.48 31.26
N THR A 455 -5.90 -5.90 30.15
CA THR A 455 -5.39 -6.24 28.81
C THR A 455 -3.89 -5.91 28.66
N THR A 456 -3.41 -4.88 29.37
CA THR A 456 -2.00 -4.51 29.40
C THR A 456 -1.12 -5.64 29.96
N VAL A 457 -1.60 -6.37 30.98
CA VAL A 457 -0.89 -7.54 31.51
C VAL A 457 -0.70 -8.61 30.44
N PHE A 458 -1.71 -8.86 29.59
CA PHE A 458 -1.61 -9.82 28.47
C PHE A 458 -0.62 -9.36 27.42
N GLN A 459 -0.64 -8.08 27.07
CA GLN A 459 0.29 -7.53 26.06
C GLN A 459 1.74 -7.60 26.51
N LEU A 460 2.00 -7.38 27.80
CA LEU A 460 3.33 -7.52 28.37
C LEU A 460 3.79 -8.98 28.47
N LEU A 461 2.91 -9.92 28.84
CA LEU A 461 3.22 -11.35 28.85
C LEU A 461 3.54 -11.91 27.46
N LEU A 462 2.85 -11.42 26.40
CA LEU A 462 3.14 -11.75 25.00
C LEU A 462 4.38 -11.01 24.46
N ARG A 463 4.99 -10.18 25.32
CA ARG A 463 6.11 -9.32 24.96
C ARG A 463 5.85 -8.52 23.70
N PHE A 464 4.65 -7.89 23.62
CA PHE A 464 4.35 -6.88 22.63
C PHE A 464 5.00 -5.54 22.99
N TYR A 465 5.24 -5.34 24.29
CA TYR A 465 5.97 -4.23 24.89
C TYR A 465 6.87 -4.78 25.99
N ASP A 466 7.99 -4.11 26.27
CA ASP A 466 8.79 -4.32 27.47
C ASP A 466 8.40 -3.25 28.51
N PRO A 467 8.25 -3.60 29.82
CA PRO A 467 7.96 -2.62 30.86
C PRO A 467 9.14 -1.69 31.09
N GLN A 468 8.85 -0.43 31.50
CA GLN A 468 9.89 0.54 31.83
C GLN A 468 10.58 0.20 33.15
N GLU A 469 9.82 -0.34 34.12
CA GLU A 469 10.35 -0.79 35.39
C GLU A 469 9.85 -2.19 35.73
N GLY A 470 10.64 -2.91 36.54
CA GLY A 470 10.32 -4.27 36.94
C GLY A 470 10.78 -5.33 35.92
N ARG A 471 10.36 -6.57 36.16
CA ARG A 471 10.68 -7.72 35.31
C ARG A 471 9.53 -8.72 35.26
N ILE A 472 9.44 -9.40 34.12
CA ILE A 472 8.48 -10.47 33.89
C ILE A 472 9.25 -11.76 33.65
N GLU A 473 9.00 -12.75 34.46
CA GLU A 473 9.65 -14.05 34.33
C GLU A 473 8.62 -15.11 33.91
N LEU A 474 9.04 -15.94 32.95
CA LEU A 474 8.31 -17.12 32.52
C LEU A 474 9.21 -18.35 32.76
N ASN A 475 8.74 -19.28 33.58
CA ASN A 475 9.54 -20.43 34.02
C ASN A 475 10.89 -20.06 34.69
N GLY A 476 10.93 -18.91 35.39
CA GLY A 476 12.14 -18.40 36.05
C GLY A 476 13.14 -17.68 35.14
N VAL A 477 12.78 -17.46 33.87
CA VAL A 477 13.60 -16.71 32.93
C VAL A 477 12.93 -15.38 32.62
N ASP A 478 13.65 -14.27 32.78
CA ASP A 478 13.16 -12.94 32.34
C ASP A 478 12.94 -12.97 30.83
N ILE A 479 11.70 -12.66 30.41
CA ILE A 479 11.29 -12.73 29.00
C ILE A 479 12.12 -11.81 28.09
N ARG A 480 12.75 -10.76 28.62
CA ARG A 480 13.65 -9.87 27.88
C ARG A 480 14.93 -10.57 27.42
N HIS A 481 15.35 -11.60 28.15
CA HIS A 481 16.55 -12.37 27.82
C HIS A 481 16.26 -13.61 26.96
N ALA A 482 15.01 -13.90 26.63
CA ALA A 482 14.61 -15.01 25.78
C ALA A 482 14.27 -14.56 24.35
N ALA A 483 14.32 -15.47 23.39
CA ALA A 483 13.85 -15.17 22.04
C ALA A 483 12.33 -14.95 22.03
N LEU A 484 11.85 -13.94 21.29
CA LEU A 484 10.42 -13.60 21.19
C LEU A 484 9.55 -14.80 20.78
N GLN A 485 10.05 -15.61 19.84
CA GLN A 485 9.35 -16.80 19.39
C GLN A 485 9.22 -17.84 20.52
N ASP A 486 10.25 -18.00 21.36
CA ASP A 486 10.23 -18.98 22.44
C ASP A 486 9.28 -18.53 23.56
N VAL A 487 9.23 -17.24 23.90
CA VAL A 487 8.22 -16.67 24.81
C VAL A 487 6.81 -16.97 24.30
N ARG A 488 6.52 -16.58 23.05
CA ARG A 488 5.19 -16.72 22.44
C ARG A 488 4.78 -18.19 22.21
N ARG A 489 5.72 -19.09 22.02
CA ARG A 489 5.46 -20.54 21.94
C ARG A 489 5.05 -21.18 23.27
N GLN A 490 5.28 -20.52 24.41
CA GLN A 490 4.79 -21.00 25.71
C GLN A 490 3.34 -20.60 25.98
N ILE A 491 2.80 -19.61 25.25
CA ILE A 491 1.55 -18.93 25.54
C ILE A 491 0.53 -19.20 24.43
N ALA A 492 -0.70 -19.55 24.77
CA ALA A 492 -1.85 -19.52 23.88
C ALA A 492 -2.76 -18.37 24.28
N LEU A 493 -3.26 -17.64 23.30
CA LEU A 493 -4.19 -16.52 23.49
C LEU A 493 -5.55 -16.85 22.84
N VAL A 494 -6.62 -16.66 23.60
CA VAL A 494 -7.99 -16.59 23.09
C VAL A 494 -8.48 -15.18 23.35
N SER A 495 -8.59 -14.36 22.29
CA SER A 495 -9.00 -12.96 22.37
C SER A 495 -10.53 -12.82 22.41
N GLN A 496 -11.00 -11.68 22.92
CA GLN A 496 -12.42 -11.30 22.95
C GLN A 496 -13.03 -11.31 21.54
N ASP A 497 -12.35 -10.69 20.58
CA ASP A 497 -12.72 -10.69 19.16
C ASP A 497 -11.73 -11.55 18.38
N PRO A 498 -12.04 -12.84 18.13
CA PRO A 498 -11.08 -13.72 17.47
C PRO A 498 -10.94 -13.41 16.00
N VAL A 499 -9.69 -13.27 15.57
CA VAL A 499 -9.35 -13.06 14.16
C VAL A 499 -9.52 -14.37 13.38
N ILE A 500 -10.34 -14.32 12.33
CA ILE A 500 -10.52 -15.38 11.35
C ILE A 500 -9.93 -14.91 10.01
N PHE A 501 -9.00 -15.68 9.49
CA PHE A 501 -8.35 -15.40 8.21
C PHE A 501 -9.22 -15.87 7.04
N ALA A 502 -9.08 -15.22 5.88
CA ALA A 502 -9.76 -15.59 4.64
C ALA A 502 -9.17 -16.86 4.03
N SER A 503 -9.26 -17.96 4.76
CA SER A 503 -8.76 -19.29 4.39
C SER A 503 -9.78 -20.36 4.81
N SER A 504 -9.44 -21.64 4.67
CA SER A 504 -10.30 -22.74 5.10
C SER A 504 -10.45 -22.79 6.63
N VAL A 505 -11.49 -23.51 7.13
CA VAL A 505 -11.63 -23.81 8.56
C VAL A 505 -10.38 -24.53 9.07
N ALA A 506 -9.93 -25.55 8.34
CA ALA A 506 -8.75 -26.34 8.72
C ALA A 506 -7.49 -25.46 8.86
N ASP A 507 -7.24 -24.54 7.92
CA ASP A 507 -6.08 -23.66 7.96
C ASP A 507 -6.17 -22.66 9.11
N ASN A 508 -7.38 -22.16 9.42
CA ASN A 508 -7.60 -21.28 10.56
C ASN A 508 -7.27 -21.97 11.90
N VAL A 509 -7.61 -23.26 12.05
CA VAL A 509 -7.26 -24.02 13.25
C VAL A 509 -5.78 -24.39 13.26
N ARG A 510 -5.24 -24.84 12.10
CA ARG A 510 -3.82 -25.20 11.91
C ARG A 510 -2.87 -24.04 12.16
N TYR A 511 -3.39 -22.78 12.18
CA TYR A 511 -2.61 -21.62 12.58
C TYR A 511 -2.00 -21.75 13.99
N GLY A 512 -2.60 -22.54 14.88
CA GLY A 512 -2.04 -22.87 16.21
C GLY A 512 -0.80 -23.75 16.16
N GLN A 513 -0.72 -24.67 15.16
CA GLN A 513 0.41 -25.56 14.92
C GLN A 513 0.42 -25.98 13.45
N LEU A 514 1.38 -25.44 12.68
CA LEU A 514 1.41 -25.57 11.22
C LEU A 514 1.58 -27.01 10.72
N ASP A 515 2.32 -27.84 11.47
CA ASP A 515 2.64 -29.23 11.11
C ASP A 515 1.58 -30.26 11.57
N ALA A 516 0.45 -29.77 12.13
CA ALA A 516 -0.63 -30.63 12.61
C ALA A 516 -1.33 -31.35 11.46
N THR A 517 -1.63 -32.63 11.68
CA THR A 517 -2.38 -33.47 10.74
C THR A 517 -3.87 -33.06 10.72
N ASP A 518 -4.60 -33.51 9.68
CA ASP A 518 -6.06 -33.30 9.62
C ASP A 518 -6.79 -34.00 10.79
N ALA A 519 -6.26 -35.09 11.30
CA ALA A 519 -6.79 -35.78 12.47
C ALA A 519 -6.62 -34.93 13.73
N ASP A 520 -5.46 -34.26 13.92
CA ASP A 520 -5.21 -33.38 15.05
C ASP A 520 -6.13 -32.15 15.01
N VAL A 521 -6.32 -31.58 13.81
CA VAL A 521 -7.23 -30.44 13.57
C VAL A 521 -8.66 -30.85 13.94
N ARG A 522 -9.11 -32.02 13.51
CA ARG A 522 -10.44 -32.52 13.84
C ARG A 522 -10.58 -32.76 15.36
N ALA A 523 -9.63 -33.39 16.01
CA ALA A 523 -9.63 -33.63 17.45
C ALA A 523 -9.67 -32.28 18.23
N ALA A 524 -8.94 -31.28 17.81
CA ALA A 524 -8.99 -29.94 18.40
C ALA A 524 -10.34 -29.28 18.23
N CYS A 525 -11.00 -29.42 17.07
CA CYS A 525 -12.34 -28.92 16.81
C CYS A 525 -13.41 -29.68 17.63
N GLU A 526 -13.26 -30.99 17.83
CA GLU A 526 -14.12 -31.77 18.71
C GLU A 526 -13.98 -31.32 20.16
N ALA A 527 -12.75 -31.09 20.63
CA ALA A 527 -12.49 -30.59 21.97
C ALA A 527 -13.10 -29.19 22.20
N ALA A 528 -13.19 -28.38 21.15
CA ALA A 528 -13.80 -27.05 21.17
C ALA A 528 -15.30 -27.04 20.83
N TYR A 529 -15.96 -28.19 20.72
CA TYR A 529 -17.37 -28.33 20.32
C TYR A 529 -17.67 -27.62 18.98
N ALA A 530 -16.71 -27.60 18.05
CA ALA A 530 -16.84 -26.90 16.77
C ALA A 530 -17.29 -27.82 15.62
N THR A 531 -17.08 -29.12 15.70
CA THR A 531 -17.38 -30.08 14.61
C THR A 531 -18.84 -30.05 14.19
N GLU A 532 -19.77 -29.91 15.11
CA GLU A 532 -21.20 -29.88 14.82
C GLU A 532 -21.60 -28.82 13.78
N PHE A 533 -21.09 -27.62 13.89
CA PHE A 533 -21.39 -26.58 12.91
C PHE A 533 -20.48 -26.67 11.67
N ILE A 534 -19.23 -27.15 11.82
CA ILE A 534 -18.29 -27.33 10.70
C ILE A 534 -18.83 -28.33 9.70
N ASP A 535 -19.36 -29.45 10.18
CA ASP A 535 -19.92 -30.51 9.33
C ASP A 535 -21.21 -30.06 8.58
N LYS A 536 -21.88 -29.00 9.06
CA LYS A 536 -23.02 -28.35 8.39
C LYS A 536 -22.60 -27.34 7.32
N LEU A 537 -21.30 -26.99 7.23
CA LEU A 537 -20.81 -26.07 6.21
C LEU A 537 -20.72 -26.79 4.85
N PRO A 538 -20.88 -26.06 3.72
CA PRO A 538 -20.94 -26.67 2.39
C PRO A 538 -19.80 -27.61 2.02
N ASN A 539 -18.58 -27.33 2.50
CA ASN A 539 -17.37 -28.14 2.25
C ASN A 539 -16.71 -28.58 3.59
N GLY A 540 -17.45 -28.61 4.71
CA GLY A 540 -16.92 -28.97 6.01
C GLY A 540 -15.65 -28.18 6.36
N PHE A 541 -14.58 -28.88 6.74
CA PHE A 541 -13.27 -28.30 7.10
C PHE A 541 -12.57 -27.55 5.96
N ALA A 542 -12.89 -27.85 4.70
CA ALA A 542 -12.34 -27.16 3.53
C ALA A 542 -13.11 -25.87 3.16
N THR A 543 -14.18 -25.53 3.89
CA THR A 543 -14.96 -24.34 3.65
C THR A 543 -14.13 -23.08 3.86
N ASN A 544 -14.04 -22.21 2.86
CA ASN A 544 -13.41 -20.89 2.98
C ASN A 544 -14.34 -19.93 3.75
N LEU A 545 -13.83 -19.33 4.81
CA LEU A 545 -14.58 -18.50 5.75
C LEU A 545 -14.76 -17.04 5.30
N GLY A 546 -14.08 -16.64 4.23
CA GLY A 546 -14.10 -15.25 3.74
C GLY A 546 -13.37 -14.26 4.66
N GLU A 547 -13.37 -13.00 4.27
CA GLU A 547 -12.73 -11.95 5.07
C GLU A 547 -13.39 -11.83 6.45
N ARG A 548 -12.58 -11.81 7.51
CA ARG A 548 -13.00 -11.68 8.92
C ARG A 548 -14.06 -12.70 9.36
N GLY A 549 -14.20 -13.82 8.64
CA GLY A 549 -15.18 -14.85 9.01
C GLY A 549 -16.63 -14.39 8.94
N VAL A 550 -16.98 -13.53 7.96
CA VAL A 550 -18.34 -12.95 7.79
C VAL A 550 -19.44 -14.01 7.71
N LYS A 551 -19.08 -15.25 7.32
CA LYS A 551 -20.00 -16.39 7.21
C LYS A 551 -20.30 -17.08 8.54
N LEU A 552 -19.65 -16.69 9.63
CA LEU A 552 -19.76 -17.35 10.94
C LEU A 552 -20.45 -16.46 11.98
N SER A 553 -21.21 -17.08 12.88
CA SER A 553 -21.70 -16.40 14.08
C SER A 553 -20.56 -16.06 15.05
N GLY A 554 -20.77 -15.16 16.01
CA GLY A 554 -19.81 -14.84 17.06
C GLY A 554 -19.31 -16.08 17.79
N GLY A 555 -20.21 -16.95 18.24
CA GLY A 555 -19.88 -18.19 18.96
C GLY A 555 -19.13 -19.22 18.08
N GLN A 556 -19.40 -19.27 16.79
CA GLN A 556 -18.65 -20.13 15.86
C GLN A 556 -17.23 -19.62 15.69
N ARG A 557 -17.01 -18.30 15.53
CA ARG A 557 -15.67 -17.70 15.48
C ARG A 557 -14.88 -18.00 16.74
N GLN A 558 -15.54 -17.90 17.90
CA GLN A 558 -14.93 -18.16 19.20
C GLN A 558 -14.50 -19.63 19.34
N ARG A 559 -15.38 -20.58 18.97
CA ARG A 559 -15.05 -22.02 19.02
C ARG A 559 -13.88 -22.38 18.08
N ILE A 560 -13.71 -21.72 16.93
CA ILE A 560 -12.53 -21.88 16.07
C ILE A 560 -11.27 -21.35 16.78
N ALA A 561 -11.34 -20.19 17.45
CA ALA A 561 -10.20 -19.66 18.21
C ALA A 561 -9.80 -20.58 19.37
N ILE A 562 -10.79 -21.15 20.06
CA ILE A 562 -10.55 -22.16 21.12
C ILE A 562 -9.93 -23.44 20.53
N ALA A 563 -10.41 -23.92 19.38
CA ALA A 563 -9.81 -25.06 18.67
C ALA A 563 -8.35 -24.79 18.30
N ARG A 564 -8.03 -23.57 17.85
CA ARG A 564 -6.66 -23.10 17.60
C ARG A 564 -5.80 -23.20 18.86
N ALA A 565 -6.33 -22.80 20.02
CA ALA A 565 -5.63 -22.86 21.30
C ALA A 565 -5.44 -24.30 21.79
N PHE A 566 -6.42 -25.21 21.57
CA PHE A 566 -6.28 -26.65 21.83
C PHE A 566 -5.15 -27.24 20.98
N LEU A 567 -5.14 -26.96 19.70
CA LEU A 567 -4.14 -27.47 18.76
C LEU A 567 -2.73 -26.96 19.11
N ALA A 568 -2.62 -25.69 19.49
CA ALA A 568 -1.36 -25.09 19.92
C ALA A 568 -0.77 -25.78 21.18
N ASN A 569 -1.61 -26.32 22.05
CA ASN A 569 -1.28 -27.09 23.26
C ASN A 569 -0.18 -26.46 24.14
N ARG A 570 -0.37 -25.17 24.49
CA ARG A 570 0.60 -24.41 25.30
C ARG A 570 0.34 -24.58 26.80
N ARG A 571 1.40 -24.39 27.61
CA ARG A 571 1.34 -24.48 29.06
C ARG A 571 0.66 -23.29 29.73
N VAL A 572 0.84 -22.10 29.16
CA VAL A 572 0.23 -20.85 29.62
C VAL A 572 -0.94 -20.49 28.69
N LEU A 573 -2.08 -20.16 29.29
CA LEU A 573 -3.28 -19.77 28.57
C LEU A 573 -3.71 -18.37 29.02
N LEU A 574 -3.88 -17.46 28.05
CA LEU A 574 -4.46 -16.14 28.25
C LEU A 574 -5.85 -16.11 27.62
N LEU A 575 -6.87 -15.89 28.44
CA LEU A 575 -8.26 -15.81 28.01
C LEU A 575 -8.79 -14.39 28.22
N ASP A 576 -9.09 -13.70 27.13
CA ASP A 576 -9.80 -12.43 27.17
C ASP A 576 -11.27 -12.71 26.89
N GLU A 577 -12.17 -12.34 27.81
CA GLU A 577 -13.54 -12.85 27.86
C GLU A 577 -14.34 -12.62 26.59
N ALA A 578 -14.92 -13.68 26.10
CA ALA A 578 -15.37 -13.84 24.74
C ALA A 578 -16.87 -14.09 24.57
N THR A 579 -17.72 -13.73 25.54
CA THR A 579 -19.12 -14.22 25.54
C THR A 579 -20.19 -13.12 25.51
N SER A 580 -19.83 -11.84 25.46
CA SER A 580 -20.76 -10.71 25.66
C SER A 580 -21.83 -10.49 24.57
N ALA A 581 -21.76 -11.20 23.43
CA ALA A 581 -22.69 -11.02 22.30
C ALA A 581 -23.16 -12.35 21.69
N LEU A 582 -23.21 -13.44 22.50
CA LEU A 582 -23.56 -14.77 22.04
C LEU A 582 -25.00 -15.13 22.44
N ASP A 583 -25.65 -15.95 21.63
CA ASP A 583 -26.88 -16.65 22.04
C ASP A 583 -26.58 -17.70 23.14
N ALA A 584 -27.56 -18.01 23.97
CA ALA A 584 -27.38 -18.84 25.16
C ALA A 584 -26.80 -20.24 24.87
N GLU A 585 -27.12 -20.84 23.72
CA GLU A 585 -26.58 -22.15 23.31
C GLU A 585 -25.10 -22.05 22.93
N SER A 586 -24.75 -21.09 22.08
CA SER A 586 -23.35 -20.81 21.69
C SER A 586 -22.50 -20.44 22.89
N GLU A 587 -23.02 -19.66 23.82
CA GLU A 587 -22.36 -19.28 25.06
C GLU A 587 -22.02 -20.51 25.91
N ARG A 588 -23.01 -21.41 26.13
CA ARG A 588 -22.79 -22.64 26.88
C ARG A 588 -21.70 -23.52 26.26
N MET A 589 -21.69 -23.67 24.91
CA MET A 589 -20.67 -24.46 24.22
C MET A 589 -19.28 -23.85 24.34
N VAL A 590 -19.18 -22.51 24.22
CA VAL A 590 -17.92 -21.78 24.41
C VAL A 590 -17.42 -21.94 25.84
N GLN A 591 -18.28 -21.84 26.85
CA GLN A 591 -17.91 -22.01 28.25
C GLN A 591 -17.37 -23.42 28.53
N LEU A 592 -18.08 -24.47 28.08
CA LEU A 592 -17.63 -25.87 28.22
C LEU A 592 -16.27 -26.10 27.53
N ALA A 593 -16.09 -25.50 26.35
CA ALA A 593 -14.81 -25.59 25.62
C ALA A 593 -13.67 -24.90 26.40
N MET A 594 -13.94 -23.72 26.99
CA MET A 594 -12.96 -23.00 27.80
C MET A 594 -12.60 -23.75 29.07
N GLU A 595 -13.57 -24.27 29.81
CA GLU A 595 -13.34 -25.08 31.02
C GLU A 595 -12.44 -26.30 30.70
N LYS A 596 -12.72 -27.00 29.59
CA LYS A 596 -11.91 -28.11 29.13
C LYS A 596 -10.50 -27.66 28.71
N LEU A 597 -10.38 -26.48 28.08
CA LEU A 597 -9.10 -25.92 27.65
C LEU A 597 -8.20 -25.53 28.84
N MET A 598 -8.78 -25.04 29.93
CA MET A 598 -8.04 -24.63 31.14
C MET A 598 -7.44 -25.80 31.92
N GLN A 599 -7.99 -27.00 31.81
CA GLN A 599 -7.54 -28.18 32.59
C GLN A 599 -6.04 -28.45 32.43
N GLY A 600 -5.32 -28.47 33.54
CA GLY A 600 -3.88 -28.74 33.58
C GLY A 600 -2.98 -27.64 33.01
N ARG A 601 -3.49 -26.44 32.77
CA ARG A 601 -2.75 -25.28 32.25
C ARG A 601 -2.76 -24.13 33.24
N THR A 602 -1.65 -23.40 33.30
CA THR A 602 -1.59 -22.10 33.98
C THR A 602 -2.42 -21.10 33.19
N THR A 603 -3.47 -20.58 33.79
CA THR A 603 -4.45 -19.76 33.06
C THR A 603 -4.62 -18.39 33.71
N LEU A 604 -4.53 -17.35 32.91
CA LEU A 604 -4.86 -15.99 33.27
C LEU A 604 -6.08 -15.56 32.48
N ILE A 605 -7.14 -15.12 33.16
CA ILE A 605 -8.44 -14.78 32.56
C ILE A 605 -8.78 -13.35 32.84
N ILE A 606 -9.09 -12.55 31.84
CA ILE A 606 -9.79 -11.26 32.02
C ILE A 606 -11.27 -11.59 32.05
N ALA A 607 -11.87 -11.56 33.26
CA ALA A 607 -13.21 -12.03 33.46
C ALA A 607 -14.21 -10.88 33.59
N HIS A 608 -15.32 -10.98 32.86
CA HIS A 608 -16.48 -10.08 32.93
C HIS A 608 -17.77 -10.81 33.38
N ARG A 609 -17.69 -12.13 33.64
CA ARG A 609 -18.82 -12.95 34.07
C ARG A 609 -18.56 -13.69 35.37
N LEU A 610 -19.58 -13.76 36.22
CA LEU A 610 -19.49 -14.39 37.52
C LEU A 610 -19.11 -15.87 37.44
N ALA A 611 -19.66 -16.61 36.47
CA ALA A 611 -19.37 -18.04 36.31
C ALA A 611 -17.86 -18.31 36.11
N THR A 612 -17.21 -17.52 35.24
CA THR A 612 -15.78 -17.59 34.96
C THR A 612 -14.96 -17.17 36.18
N VAL A 613 -15.40 -16.15 36.91
CA VAL A 613 -14.71 -15.69 38.13
C VAL A 613 -14.76 -16.72 39.24
N LYS A 614 -15.92 -17.38 39.41
CA LYS A 614 -16.11 -18.44 40.44
C LYS A 614 -15.28 -19.68 40.21
N SER A 615 -14.95 -20.00 38.96
CA SER A 615 -14.10 -21.17 38.60
C SER A 615 -12.60 -20.91 38.79
N ALA A 616 -12.21 -19.65 39.06
CA ALA A 616 -10.80 -19.31 39.28
C ALA A 616 -10.34 -19.71 40.68
N HIS A 617 -9.11 -20.20 40.81
CA HIS A 617 -8.49 -20.49 42.11
C HIS A 617 -8.24 -19.22 42.91
N ARG A 618 -7.95 -18.12 42.20
CA ARG A 618 -7.68 -16.81 42.81
C ARG A 618 -8.11 -15.70 41.88
N ILE A 619 -8.63 -14.63 42.50
CA ILE A 619 -9.07 -13.41 41.82
C ILE A 619 -8.11 -12.28 42.20
N VAL A 620 -7.60 -11.57 41.19
CA VAL A 620 -6.81 -10.34 41.36
C VAL A 620 -7.67 -9.17 40.92
N VAL A 621 -8.00 -8.31 41.87
CA VAL A 621 -8.80 -7.12 41.62
C VAL A 621 -7.89 -5.96 41.30
N MET A 622 -8.11 -5.35 40.14
CA MET A 622 -7.28 -4.25 39.62
C MET A 622 -8.09 -2.95 39.56
N ASP A 623 -7.44 -1.87 39.91
CA ASP A 623 -7.94 -0.51 39.67
C ASP A 623 -6.77 0.42 39.36
N GLN A 624 -6.92 1.28 38.38
CA GLN A 624 -5.92 2.27 37.94
C GLN A 624 -4.49 1.70 37.84
N GLY A 625 -4.34 0.52 37.25
CA GLY A 625 -3.05 -0.13 37.02
C GLY A 625 -2.43 -0.80 38.24
N ARG A 626 -3.14 -0.89 39.37
CA ARG A 626 -2.66 -1.48 40.64
C ARG A 626 -3.53 -2.65 41.08
N ILE A 627 -2.96 -3.55 41.87
CA ILE A 627 -3.72 -4.58 42.57
C ILE A 627 -4.30 -3.96 43.82
N VAL A 628 -5.63 -4.03 43.95
CA VAL A 628 -6.35 -3.49 45.11
C VAL A 628 -6.65 -4.58 46.13
N SER A 629 -7.01 -5.78 45.68
CA SER A 629 -7.27 -6.93 46.56
C SER A 629 -7.04 -8.24 45.81
N VAL A 630 -6.72 -9.29 46.55
CA VAL A 630 -6.51 -10.65 46.06
C VAL A 630 -7.19 -11.62 47.00
N GLY A 631 -7.90 -12.59 46.46
CA GLY A 631 -8.57 -13.64 47.24
C GLY A 631 -9.46 -14.54 46.40
N THR A 632 -10.20 -15.40 47.03
CA THR A 632 -11.25 -16.22 46.40
C THR A 632 -12.54 -15.39 46.25
N HIS A 633 -13.51 -15.92 45.47
CA HIS A 633 -14.81 -15.27 45.30
C HIS A 633 -15.50 -15.00 46.65
N ASP A 634 -15.55 -16.03 47.51
CA ASP A 634 -16.27 -15.96 48.80
C ASP A 634 -15.61 -14.98 49.76
N GLU A 635 -14.29 -14.90 49.80
CA GLU A 635 -13.54 -13.94 50.60
C GLU A 635 -13.78 -12.50 50.16
N LEU A 636 -13.71 -12.25 48.83
CA LEU A 636 -13.78 -10.90 48.26
C LEU A 636 -15.21 -10.34 48.25
N VAL A 637 -16.25 -11.18 48.20
CA VAL A 637 -17.66 -10.74 48.30
C VAL A 637 -17.99 -10.28 49.71
N GLN A 638 -17.40 -10.91 50.75
CA GLN A 638 -17.61 -10.54 52.15
C GLN A 638 -16.90 -9.25 52.54
N GLN A 639 -15.88 -8.84 51.74
CA GLN A 639 -15.18 -7.58 51.95
C GLN A 639 -15.99 -6.44 51.30
N ASP A 640 -16.20 -5.34 52.04
CA ASP A 640 -16.80 -4.12 51.46
C ASP A 640 -15.78 -3.39 50.59
N GLY A 641 -15.58 -3.90 49.37
CA GLY A 641 -14.55 -3.47 48.46
C GLY A 641 -15.00 -3.24 47.02
N LEU A 642 -14.05 -2.99 46.14
CA LEU A 642 -14.32 -2.82 44.70
C LEU A 642 -14.95 -4.07 44.09
N TYR A 643 -14.48 -5.27 44.49
CA TYR A 643 -14.98 -6.53 43.96
C TYR A 643 -16.46 -6.76 44.32
N SER A 644 -16.88 -6.56 45.58
CA SER A 644 -18.26 -6.75 45.98
C SER A 644 -19.23 -5.81 45.25
N ARG A 645 -18.80 -4.57 44.98
CA ARG A 645 -19.56 -3.61 44.14
C ARG A 645 -19.67 -4.05 42.70
N LEU A 646 -18.55 -4.53 42.08
CA LEU A 646 -18.57 -5.06 40.73
C LEU A 646 -19.42 -6.32 40.62
N ALA A 647 -19.33 -7.20 41.62
CA ALA A 647 -20.12 -8.42 41.70
C ALA A 647 -21.64 -8.08 41.80
N ALA A 648 -22.02 -7.10 42.59
CA ALA A 648 -23.40 -6.67 42.72
C ALA A 648 -23.95 -6.03 41.42
N LEU A 649 -23.14 -5.25 40.70
CA LEU A 649 -23.58 -4.52 39.50
C LEU A 649 -23.58 -5.38 38.23
N GLN A 650 -22.58 -6.23 38.05
CA GLN A 650 -22.41 -7.02 36.81
C GLN A 650 -23.02 -8.42 36.88
N PHE A 651 -23.27 -8.92 38.09
CA PHE A 651 -23.62 -10.32 38.31
C PHE A 651 -25.03 -10.50 38.95
N ALA A 652 -25.74 -9.39 39.21
CA ALA A 652 -27.13 -9.41 39.75
C ALA A 652 -28.22 -9.48 38.65
N SER A 653 -27.81 -9.55 37.36
CA SER A 653 -28.72 -9.64 36.21
C SER A 653 -28.78 -11.04 35.62
#